data_b6663ee558be223edc6b41d4ebe35028
#
_entry.id   b6663ee558be223edc6b41d4ebe35028
#
_cell.length_a   1.000
_cell.length_b   1.000
_cell.length_c   1.000
_cell.angle_alpha   90.00
_cell.angle_beta   90.00
_cell.angle_gamma   90.00
#
_symmetry.space_group_name_H-M   'P 1'
#
loop_
_entity.id
_entity.type
_entity.pdbx_description
1 polymer ?
#
loop_
_entity_poly.entity_id
_entity_poly.type
_entity_poly.pdbx_seq_one_letter_code
_entity_poly.pdbx_strand_id
1 'polypeptide(L)'
;MKHTDLIKKLDLEQKCALLSGETVFTTRDFSEKGIPAITLSDGPNGVRKQAGAADHLGLNPSVPATCFPTSATVANSWDPALGEAIGEALGEEAAAQEVAVLLGPGLNIKRSPLCGRNFEYFSEDPFLSGKMAAGYVRGIQKNGIAACPKHFAANSQELRRMASDSILDERTLRELYLTGFEIVVKEAKPRTIMSSYNLINGTYANENEHLLKDILRRDWGFDGAVVTDWGGSNDHALGVKNGSTLEMPFPGGDAIRELKAAVEHGKISEADVDARLDELLELVLTTHAAVEKAPRTFDAEAHHALARRAAAESVVLLQNEGGLLPLKAGERVAVVGDFAQTPRYQGAGSSAVNSLKVDSVLEQLAESGLQSVGFAPGFDRQGRPDDARKAEAVALARKADTVLLFLGLDEIKESEGIDRSDMKLAVNQLDLLEAISRVNPNVVVVLSAGASLETPWLKNCRALVYGALGGQAGAGAMLDVLTGKVCPGGKLAETWANAYHETPARAHFGGEGRTVEYRESLYVGYRYHQTAGIPAAFPFGYGLSYTSFEYSDLKAGPAGVTLTVTNTGSVAGAEIVQLYVAKPDAKIFRPAQELKGFAKVFLNPGESRDVTIPLDDKAFRYWNVRTNHWEVEGGCYELRVGASCEDIRLRAVITVEGTVAPNPYEGKDLLHYQTAEVRKITDAEFEALLGRPIPESKIKVDRNMTLGELSHGRSPLGWAASAVLGHLLRKSMENGKPDLNILFQYNMPLRALAKMTNGAVSMGMVDGIVMEAQGFWIIGLLRVAYEAIKNVILNAQLEKRLHQG
;
A
#
# COMPACT_ATOMS: atom_id res chain seq x y z
N MET A 1 -28.54 13.79 -10.61
CA MET A 1 -28.84 13.04 -9.35
C MET A 1 -29.80 11.91 -9.67
N LYS A 2 -29.45 10.71 -9.23
CA LYS A 2 -30.21 9.45 -9.45
C LYS A 2 -31.31 9.28 -8.38
N HIS A 3 -31.08 9.81 -7.17
CA HIS A 3 -31.90 9.53 -5.97
C HIS A 3 -32.64 10.78 -5.44
N THR A 4 -32.96 11.70 -6.31
CA THR A 4 -33.64 12.98 -5.96
C THR A 4 -34.87 12.80 -5.09
N ASP A 5 -35.68 11.76 -5.33
CA ASP A 5 -36.92 11.52 -4.59
C ASP A 5 -36.68 11.04 -3.17
N LEU A 6 -35.59 10.33 -2.90
CA LEU A 6 -35.17 9.96 -1.55
C LEU A 6 -34.59 11.17 -0.82
N ILE A 7 -33.73 11.93 -1.49
CA ILE A 7 -33.08 13.13 -0.92
C ILE A 7 -34.13 14.16 -0.46
N LYS A 8 -35.22 14.35 -1.22
CA LYS A 8 -36.30 15.26 -0.86
C LYS A 8 -37.11 14.83 0.40
N LYS A 9 -37.05 13.57 0.83
CA LYS A 9 -37.68 13.08 2.03
C LYS A 9 -36.91 13.38 3.30
N LEU A 10 -35.65 13.86 3.15
CA LEU A 10 -34.75 14.11 4.27
C LEU A 10 -34.71 15.60 4.57
N ASP A 11 -34.75 15.94 5.85
CA ASP A 11 -34.39 17.29 6.29
C ASP A 11 -32.87 17.52 6.24
N LEU A 12 -32.43 18.76 6.38
CA LEU A 12 -31.03 19.12 6.31
C LEU A 12 -30.18 18.39 7.38
N GLU A 13 -30.70 18.18 8.57
CA GLU A 13 -29.98 17.50 9.66
C GLU A 13 -29.76 16.02 9.35
N GLN A 14 -30.77 15.34 8.78
CA GLN A 14 -30.68 13.96 8.31
C GLN A 14 -29.73 13.81 7.13
N LYS A 15 -29.78 14.75 6.17
CA LYS A 15 -28.83 14.80 5.05
C LYS A 15 -27.37 14.89 5.54
N CYS A 16 -27.11 15.79 6.48
CA CYS A 16 -25.79 15.97 7.09
C CYS A 16 -25.38 14.72 7.89
N ALA A 17 -26.32 14.07 8.57
CA ALA A 17 -26.04 12.87 9.37
C ALA A 17 -25.62 11.67 8.49
N LEU A 18 -26.22 11.49 7.33
CA LEU A 18 -25.89 10.40 6.40
C LEU A 18 -24.48 10.49 5.83
N LEU A 19 -23.89 11.69 5.73
CA LEU A 19 -22.52 11.87 5.20
C LEU A 19 -21.43 11.53 6.24
N SER A 20 -21.80 10.93 7.37
CA SER A 20 -20.88 10.37 8.36
C SER A 20 -21.34 8.99 8.83
N GLY A 21 -20.38 8.16 9.27
CA GLY A 21 -20.66 6.85 9.84
C GLY A 21 -21.60 6.91 11.06
N GLU A 22 -22.22 5.80 11.41
CA GLU A 22 -22.96 5.61 12.66
C GLU A 22 -22.12 4.91 13.71
N THR A 23 -21.27 4.00 13.25
CA THR A 23 -20.33 3.28 14.12
C THR A 23 -18.91 3.37 13.55
N VAL A 24 -18.01 2.52 14.03
CA VAL A 24 -16.65 2.42 13.49
C VAL A 24 -16.67 1.94 12.04
N PHE A 25 -17.60 1.08 11.64
CA PHE A 25 -17.63 0.42 10.34
C PHE A 25 -19.00 0.41 9.65
N THR A 26 -20.01 1.13 10.14
CA THR A 26 -21.31 1.16 9.49
C THR A 26 -21.75 2.57 9.13
N THR A 27 -22.49 2.68 8.02
CA THR A 27 -23.24 3.89 7.69
C THR A 27 -24.50 3.98 8.54
N ARG A 28 -25.17 5.15 8.51
CA ARG A 28 -26.41 5.34 9.25
C ARG A 28 -27.57 4.57 8.65
N ASP A 29 -28.45 4.10 9.54
CA ASP A 29 -29.70 3.43 9.18
C ASP A 29 -30.87 4.42 9.22
N PHE A 30 -31.49 4.62 8.06
CA PHE A 30 -32.78 5.25 7.87
C PHE A 30 -33.70 4.33 7.05
N SER A 31 -33.78 3.05 7.42
CA SER A 31 -34.53 2.02 6.71
C SER A 31 -36.00 2.38 6.59
N GLU A 32 -36.59 3.12 7.57
CA GLU A 32 -37.94 3.65 7.51
C GLU A 32 -38.19 4.64 6.36
N LYS A 33 -37.10 5.25 5.84
CA LYS A 33 -37.12 6.11 4.65
C LYS A 33 -36.61 5.40 3.40
N GLY A 34 -36.26 4.10 3.50
CA GLY A 34 -35.73 3.29 2.41
C GLY A 34 -34.21 3.41 2.23
N ILE A 35 -33.48 3.84 3.26
CA ILE A 35 -32.02 3.97 3.25
C ILE A 35 -31.44 3.05 4.34
N PRO A 36 -31.06 1.81 4.00
CA PRO A 36 -30.48 0.86 4.96
C PRO A 36 -29.04 1.22 5.30
N ALA A 37 -28.56 0.76 6.46
CA ALA A 37 -27.14 0.79 6.79
C ALA A 37 -26.36 -0.23 5.96
N ILE A 38 -25.09 0.06 5.67
CA ILE A 38 -24.14 -0.90 5.10
C ILE A 38 -22.88 -0.99 5.95
N THR A 39 -22.24 -2.16 5.90
CA THR A 39 -20.98 -2.43 6.60
C THR A 39 -19.79 -2.24 5.66
N LEU A 40 -18.79 -1.50 6.11
CA LEU A 40 -17.46 -1.44 5.52
C LEU A 40 -16.53 -2.37 6.32
N SER A 41 -15.47 -2.87 5.72
CA SER A 41 -14.47 -3.70 6.44
C SER A 41 -13.10 -3.56 5.84
N ASP A 42 -12.07 -3.58 6.68
CA ASP A 42 -10.71 -3.78 6.22
C ASP A 42 -10.57 -5.10 5.49
N GLY A 43 -9.55 -5.20 4.61
CA GLY A 43 -9.33 -6.47 3.95
C GLY A 43 -8.63 -6.43 2.60
N PRO A 44 -7.44 -5.77 2.44
CA PRO A 44 -6.74 -5.78 1.16
C PRO A 44 -6.22 -7.17 0.75
N ASN A 45 -5.98 -8.07 1.71
CA ASN A 45 -5.52 -9.45 1.47
C ASN A 45 -6.36 -10.52 2.20
N GLY A 46 -7.51 -10.15 2.77
CA GLY A 46 -8.49 -11.02 3.44
C GLY A 46 -9.48 -10.19 4.20
N VAL A 47 -10.74 -10.61 4.23
CA VAL A 47 -11.81 -9.88 4.91
C VAL A 47 -11.53 -9.82 6.41
N ARG A 48 -11.65 -8.62 6.98
CA ARG A 48 -11.42 -8.40 8.40
C ARG A 48 -12.62 -7.77 9.09
N LYS A 49 -13.78 -8.38 8.96
CA LYS A 49 -14.99 -7.97 9.70
C LYS A 49 -14.78 -8.21 11.18
N GLN A 50 -14.80 -7.15 11.99
CA GLN A 50 -14.62 -7.25 13.42
C GLN A 50 -15.83 -7.95 14.07
N ALA A 51 -15.57 -8.83 15.04
CA ALA A 51 -16.57 -9.55 15.81
C ALA A 51 -16.78 -8.85 17.16
N GLY A 52 -17.99 -8.35 17.42
CA GLY A 52 -18.31 -7.65 18.67
C GLY A 52 -17.95 -6.17 18.64
N ALA A 53 -17.42 -5.64 19.75
CA ALA A 53 -17.02 -4.24 19.83
C ALA A 53 -15.88 -3.94 18.86
N ALA A 54 -16.10 -2.98 17.96
CA ALA A 54 -15.11 -2.59 16.97
C ALA A 54 -14.08 -1.60 17.54
N ASP A 55 -12.84 -1.68 17.08
CA ASP A 55 -11.78 -0.71 17.30
C ASP A 55 -11.26 -0.12 16.00
N HIS A 56 -10.56 1.00 16.08
CA HIS A 56 -10.08 1.74 14.92
C HIS A 56 -8.83 1.14 14.23
N LEU A 57 -8.10 0.25 14.92
CA LEU A 57 -6.86 -0.37 14.41
C LEU A 57 -7.04 -1.85 14.11
N GLY A 58 -8.25 -2.36 14.42
CA GLY A 58 -8.57 -3.74 14.19
C GLY A 58 -7.76 -4.71 15.05
N LEU A 59 -7.53 -4.39 16.31
CA LEU A 59 -6.90 -5.28 17.26
C LEU A 59 -7.88 -6.26 17.91
N ASN A 60 -9.17 -5.91 17.85
CA ASN A 60 -10.23 -6.79 18.34
C ASN A 60 -10.41 -8.02 17.44
N PRO A 61 -10.91 -9.13 17.99
CA PRO A 61 -11.16 -10.33 17.21
C PRO A 61 -12.03 -10.04 15.97
N SER A 62 -11.66 -10.63 14.86
CA SER A 62 -12.41 -10.56 13.61
C SER A 62 -12.96 -11.93 13.22
N VAL A 63 -13.97 -11.92 12.37
CA VAL A 63 -14.52 -13.14 11.77
C VAL A 63 -13.41 -13.85 10.98
N PRO A 64 -13.25 -15.18 11.10
CA PRO A 64 -12.27 -15.90 10.32
C PRO A 64 -12.52 -15.77 8.81
N ALA A 65 -11.44 -15.59 8.05
CA ALA A 65 -11.46 -15.43 6.61
C ALA A 65 -10.20 -16.03 5.97
N THR A 66 -10.19 -16.16 4.65
CA THR A 66 -8.97 -16.56 3.92
C THR A 66 -7.97 -15.42 3.89
N CYS A 67 -6.75 -15.68 4.34
CA CYS A 67 -5.64 -14.75 4.20
C CYS A 67 -4.86 -15.07 2.92
N PHE A 68 -5.09 -14.28 1.87
CA PHE A 68 -4.33 -14.35 0.63
C PHE A 68 -2.94 -13.74 0.80
N PRO A 69 -1.99 -13.99 -0.12
CA PRO A 69 -0.73 -13.28 -0.14
C PRO A 69 -0.94 -11.76 -0.18
N THR A 70 -0.05 -11.00 0.45
CA THR A 70 -0.14 -9.54 0.47
C THR A 70 0.01 -8.94 -0.94
N SER A 71 -0.46 -7.70 -1.14
CA SER A 71 -0.35 -7.02 -2.43
C SER A 71 1.09 -6.95 -2.95
N ALA A 72 2.06 -6.70 -2.06
CA ALA A 72 3.49 -6.73 -2.41
C ALA A 72 3.96 -8.09 -2.92
N THR A 73 3.39 -9.18 -2.39
CA THR A 73 3.68 -10.54 -2.83
C THR A 73 3.07 -10.81 -4.20
N VAL A 74 1.76 -10.58 -4.34
CA VAL A 74 1.04 -10.86 -5.60
C VAL A 74 1.56 -10.00 -6.75
N ALA A 75 2.05 -8.80 -6.49
CA ALA A 75 2.67 -7.95 -7.50
C ALA A 75 3.84 -8.64 -8.22
N ASN A 76 4.59 -9.50 -7.52
CA ASN A 76 5.70 -10.27 -8.12
C ASN A 76 5.21 -11.30 -9.15
N SER A 77 3.93 -11.65 -9.19
CA SER A 77 3.35 -12.50 -10.24
C SER A 77 3.20 -11.78 -11.58
N TRP A 78 3.15 -10.45 -11.57
CA TRP A 78 2.88 -9.60 -12.75
C TRP A 78 1.64 -10.08 -13.53
N ASP A 79 0.63 -10.55 -12.81
CA ASP A 79 -0.56 -11.17 -13.36
C ASP A 79 -1.85 -10.50 -12.86
N PRO A 80 -2.38 -9.49 -13.59
CA PRO A 80 -3.65 -8.87 -13.24
C PRO A 80 -4.85 -9.82 -13.23
N ALA A 81 -4.79 -10.93 -13.99
CA ALA A 81 -5.86 -11.94 -14.00
C ALA A 81 -5.84 -12.77 -12.70
N LEU A 82 -4.65 -13.09 -12.17
CA LEU A 82 -4.52 -13.69 -10.84
C LEU A 82 -5.04 -12.71 -9.76
N GLY A 83 -4.70 -11.43 -9.89
CA GLY A 83 -5.24 -10.37 -9.03
C GLY A 83 -6.77 -10.30 -9.08
N GLU A 84 -7.37 -10.45 -10.25
CA GLU A 84 -8.83 -10.49 -10.43
C GLU A 84 -9.46 -11.72 -9.78
N ALA A 85 -8.83 -12.90 -9.90
CA ALA A 85 -9.30 -14.11 -9.24
C ALA A 85 -9.27 -14.01 -7.71
N ILE A 86 -8.19 -13.43 -7.14
CA ILE A 86 -8.11 -13.15 -5.70
C ILE A 86 -9.19 -12.13 -5.29
N GLY A 87 -9.36 -11.07 -6.08
CA GLY A 87 -10.40 -10.07 -5.84
C GLY A 87 -11.80 -10.67 -5.83
N GLU A 88 -12.09 -11.62 -6.73
CA GLU A 88 -13.38 -12.32 -6.79
C GLU A 88 -13.62 -13.14 -5.53
N ALA A 89 -12.63 -13.91 -5.05
CA ALA A 89 -12.71 -14.65 -3.82
C ALA A 89 -12.87 -13.73 -2.58
N LEU A 90 -12.14 -12.62 -2.52
CA LEU A 90 -12.31 -11.60 -1.47
C LEU A 90 -13.71 -11.01 -1.45
N GLY A 91 -14.26 -10.71 -2.63
CA GLY A 91 -15.62 -10.18 -2.77
C GLY A 91 -16.69 -11.20 -2.36
N GLU A 92 -16.49 -12.49 -2.67
CA GLU A 92 -17.36 -13.57 -2.25
C GLU A 92 -17.40 -13.71 -0.71
N GLU A 93 -16.23 -13.74 -0.07
CA GLU A 93 -16.15 -13.80 1.40
C GLU A 93 -16.74 -12.55 2.06
N ALA A 94 -16.47 -11.36 1.51
CA ALA A 94 -17.02 -10.11 2.02
C ALA A 94 -18.53 -10.09 1.95
N ALA A 95 -19.11 -10.46 0.80
CA ALA A 95 -20.56 -10.53 0.64
C ALA A 95 -21.19 -11.59 1.57
N ALA A 96 -20.55 -12.76 1.71
CA ALA A 96 -21.00 -13.81 2.64
C ALA A 96 -21.01 -13.36 4.10
N GLN A 97 -20.07 -12.49 4.47
CA GLN A 97 -19.96 -11.87 5.79
C GLN A 97 -20.74 -10.55 5.92
N GLU A 98 -21.64 -10.23 4.98
CA GLU A 98 -22.44 -9.00 5.00
C GLU A 98 -21.64 -7.70 4.97
N VAL A 99 -20.49 -7.72 4.29
CA VAL A 99 -19.66 -6.55 4.03
C VAL A 99 -20.00 -6.00 2.65
N ALA A 100 -20.43 -4.75 2.60
CA ALA A 100 -20.84 -4.06 1.38
C ALA A 100 -19.69 -3.30 0.70
N VAL A 101 -18.69 -2.88 1.48
CA VAL A 101 -17.50 -2.17 1.00
C VAL A 101 -16.26 -2.81 1.59
N LEU A 102 -15.40 -3.35 0.75
CA LEU A 102 -14.09 -3.89 1.15
C LEU A 102 -13.01 -2.82 0.95
N LEU A 103 -12.32 -2.45 2.05
CA LEU A 103 -11.35 -1.35 2.09
C LEU A 103 -9.98 -1.83 1.52
N GLY A 104 -9.92 -1.89 0.24
CA GLY A 104 -8.75 -2.32 -0.52
C GLY A 104 -9.03 -2.36 -2.04
N PRO A 105 -7.98 -2.57 -2.84
CA PRO A 105 -6.58 -2.77 -2.48
C PRO A 105 -5.82 -1.48 -2.17
N GLY A 106 -4.67 -1.60 -1.47
CA GLY A 106 -3.70 -0.52 -1.30
C GLY A 106 -2.77 -0.41 -2.52
N LEU A 107 -2.55 0.80 -3.06
CA LEU A 107 -1.71 0.96 -4.26
C LEU A 107 -0.80 2.20 -4.23
N ASN A 108 -0.46 2.72 -3.06
CA ASN A 108 0.52 3.78 -2.95
C ASN A 108 1.88 3.32 -3.49
N ILE A 109 2.64 4.26 -4.03
CA ILE A 109 3.98 3.99 -4.56
C ILE A 109 4.94 3.67 -3.41
N LYS A 110 5.73 2.61 -3.56
CA LYS A 110 6.84 2.26 -2.67
C LYS A 110 8.00 3.24 -2.87
N ARG A 111 7.84 4.44 -2.31
CA ARG A 111 8.80 5.55 -2.42
C ARG A 111 10.11 5.25 -1.71
N SER A 112 10.00 4.66 -0.53
CA SER A 112 11.14 4.26 0.31
C SER A 112 10.96 2.83 0.77
N PRO A 113 12.04 2.02 0.80
CA PRO A 113 11.96 0.67 1.35
C PRO A 113 11.64 0.63 2.85
N LEU A 114 11.76 1.77 3.55
CA LEU A 114 11.51 1.85 4.98
C LEU A 114 10.04 2.08 5.34
N CYS A 115 9.15 2.39 4.39
CA CYS A 115 7.74 2.56 4.69
C CYS A 115 7.13 1.27 5.26
N GLY A 116 6.55 1.36 6.46
CA GLY A 116 6.07 0.21 7.21
C GLY A 116 4.94 -0.55 6.54
N ARG A 117 4.15 0.10 5.68
CA ARG A 117 3.05 -0.49 4.91
C ARG A 117 3.42 -0.95 3.49
N ASN A 118 4.71 -1.01 3.13
CA ASN A 118 5.11 -1.49 1.82
C ASN A 118 4.59 -2.91 1.50
N PHE A 119 4.39 -3.76 2.50
CA PHE A 119 3.79 -5.08 2.32
C PHE A 119 2.37 -5.03 1.73
N GLU A 120 1.63 -3.93 1.97
CA GLU A 120 0.25 -3.73 1.54
C GLU A 120 0.15 -3.09 0.14
N TYR A 121 1.25 -2.55 -0.40
CA TYR A 121 1.31 -1.85 -1.67
C TYR A 121 1.99 -2.69 -2.74
N PHE A 122 1.52 -2.59 -4.00
CA PHE A 122 2.00 -3.46 -5.08
C PHE A 122 3.45 -3.18 -5.47
N SER A 123 3.78 -1.96 -5.87
CA SER A 123 5.04 -1.68 -6.58
C SER A 123 5.56 -0.26 -6.37
N GLU A 124 6.82 -0.05 -6.72
CA GLU A 124 7.42 1.27 -6.96
C GLU A 124 7.01 1.86 -8.31
N ASP A 125 6.47 1.04 -9.21
CA ASP A 125 6.04 1.43 -10.54
C ASP A 125 4.52 1.66 -10.60
N PRO A 126 4.05 2.85 -11.04
CA PRO A 126 2.63 3.18 -11.07
C PRO A 126 1.84 2.39 -12.12
N PHE A 127 2.47 1.95 -13.22
CA PHE A 127 1.79 1.17 -14.26
C PHE A 127 1.50 -0.24 -13.75
N LEU A 128 2.52 -0.92 -13.18
CA LEU A 128 2.34 -2.24 -12.57
C LEU A 128 1.33 -2.18 -11.41
N SER A 129 1.48 -1.21 -10.49
CA SER A 129 0.54 -1.01 -9.37
C SER A 129 -0.89 -0.83 -9.85
N GLY A 130 -1.09 0.03 -10.85
CA GLY A 130 -2.42 0.33 -11.39
C GLY A 130 -3.06 -0.89 -12.06
N LYS A 131 -2.32 -1.65 -12.87
CA LYS A 131 -2.83 -2.84 -13.55
C LYS A 131 -3.19 -3.96 -12.56
N MET A 132 -2.34 -4.22 -11.58
CA MET A 132 -2.61 -5.20 -10.52
C MET A 132 -3.84 -4.80 -9.69
N ALA A 133 -3.89 -3.55 -9.23
CA ALA A 133 -5.02 -3.03 -8.45
C ALA A 133 -6.33 -3.03 -9.25
N ALA A 134 -6.30 -2.71 -10.54
CA ALA A 134 -7.48 -2.76 -11.39
C ALA A 134 -8.05 -4.18 -11.50
N GLY A 135 -7.19 -5.21 -11.56
CA GLY A 135 -7.61 -6.61 -11.46
C GLY A 135 -8.36 -6.89 -10.17
N TYR A 136 -7.77 -6.56 -9.02
CA TYR A 136 -8.44 -6.73 -7.72
C TYR A 136 -9.79 -6.04 -7.65
N VAL A 137 -9.88 -4.78 -8.08
CA VAL A 137 -11.13 -4.02 -8.06
C VAL A 137 -12.21 -4.68 -8.91
N ARG A 138 -11.88 -5.10 -10.14
CA ARG A 138 -12.83 -5.84 -10.99
C ARG A 138 -13.33 -7.12 -10.31
N GLY A 139 -12.40 -7.90 -9.75
CA GLY A 139 -12.74 -9.14 -9.05
C GLY A 139 -13.67 -8.92 -7.86
N ILE A 140 -13.32 -8.03 -6.94
CA ILE A 140 -14.15 -7.71 -5.76
C ILE A 140 -15.56 -7.30 -6.19
N GLN A 141 -15.67 -6.43 -7.19
CA GLN A 141 -16.95 -5.88 -7.64
C GLN A 141 -17.82 -6.85 -8.44
N LYS A 142 -17.30 -8.00 -8.91
CA LYS A 142 -18.12 -9.07 -9.52
C LYS A 142 -19.21 -9.58 -8.58
N ASN A 143 -18.99 -9.52 -7.29
CA ASN A 143 -19.96 -9.94 -6.25
C ASN A 143 -20.99 -8.86 -5.90
N GLY A 144 -20.98 -7.72 -6.62
CA GLY A 144 -21.92 -6.62 -6.41
C GLY A 144 -21.57 -5.69 -5.25
N ILE A 145 -20.59 -6.01 -4.43
CA ILE A 145 -20.06 -5.12 -3.39
C ILE A 145 -19.11 -4.07 -3.98
N ALA A 146 -18.68 -3.12 -3.18
CA ALA A 146 -17.72 -2.10 -3.60
C ALA A 146 -16.30 -2.45 -3.15
N ALA A 147 -15.33 -2.26 -4.06
CA ALA A 147 -13.92 -2.14 -3.71
C ALA A 147 -13.58 -0.69 -3.40
N CYS A 148 -12.65 -0.47 -2.47
CA CYS A 148 -12.22 0.85 -2.04
C CYS A 148 -10.69 0.98 -2.17
N PRO A 149 -10.16 1.22 -3.39
CA PRO A 149 -8.73 1.43 -3.57
C PRO A 149 -8.22 2.60 -2.73
N LYS A 150 -7.02 2.44 -2.15
CA LYS A 150 -6.47 3.32 -1.11
C LYS A 150 -4.95 3.42 -1.19
N HIS A 151 -4.33 4.47 -0.65
CA HIS A 151 -4.88 5.68 -0.03
C HIS A 151 -4.62 6.87 -0.97
N PHE A 152 -5.64 7.53 -1.41
CA PHE A 152 -5.59 8.59 -2.43
C PHE A 152 -5.31 9.96 -1.79
N ALA A 153 -4.06 10.50 -1.84
CA ALA A 153 -2.87 10.00 -2.51
C ALA A 153 -1.59 10.42 -1.78
N ALA A 154 -0.44 9.96 -2.31
CA ALA A 154 0.89 10.33 -1.81
C ALA A 154 1.10 10.06 -0.32
N ASN A 155 0.54 8.96 0.21
CA ASN A 155 0.76 8.47 1.56
C ASN A 155 1.82 7.36 1.52
N SER A 156 3.10 7.75 1.52
CA SER A 156 4.23 6.84 1.31
C SER A 156 5.14 6.69 2.54
N GLN A 157 4.63 7.04 3.72
CA GLN A 157 5.28 6.85 5.03
C GLN A 157 4.25 6.69 6.14
N GLU A 158 4.64 6.08 7.24
CA GLU A 158 3.77 5.87 8.40
C GLU A 158 4.00 6.89 9.52
N LEU A 159 5.24 7.37 9.66
CA LEU A 159 5.57 8.37 10.67
C LEU A 159 4.73 9.64 10.45
N ARG A 160 3.93 10.00 11.48
CA ARG A 160 3.09 11.20 11.49
C ARG A 160 2.13 11.29 10.29
N ARG A 161 1.71 10.17 9.72
CA ARG A 161 0.91 10.10 8.48
C ARG A 161 -0.38 10.95 8.50
N MET A 162 -0.98 11.17 9.70
CA MET A 162 -2.18 12.00 9.87
C MET A 162 -1.90 13.50 9.98
N ALA A 163 -0.63 13.92 10.03
CA ALA A 163 -0.24 15.32 10.25
C ALA A 163 0.89 15.80 9.33
N SER A 164 1.49 14.90 8.53
CA SER A 164 2.56 15.23 7.59
C SER A 164 2.00 15.83 6.30
N ASP A 165 2.76 16.76 5.71
CA ASP A 165 2.45 17.40 4.44
C ASP A 165 3.42 16.92 3.37
N SER A 166 2.92 16.18 2.39
CA SER A 166 3.67 15.71 1.23
C SER A 166 3.86 16.88 0.26
N ILE A 167 5.10 17.38 0.15
CA ILE A 167 5.47 18.50 -0.72
C ILE A 167 6.06 17.95 -2.01
N LEU A 168 5.33 18.13 -3.11
CA LEU A 168 5.75 17.65 -4.43
C LEU A 168 5.19 18.54 -5.55
N ASP A 169 5.88 18.51 -6.69
CA ASP A 169 5.43 19.22 -7.89
C ASP A 169 4.29 18.48 -8.60
N GLU A 170 3.53 19.22 -9.42
CA GLU A 170 2.35 18.69 -10.11
C GLU A 170 2.69 17.57 -11.09
N ARG A 171 3.83 17.64 -11.78
CA ARG A 171 4.25 16.61 -12.72
C ARG A 171 4.53 15.28 -11.98
N THR A 172 5.28 15.34 -10.89
CA THR A 172 5.56 14.19 -10.04
C THR A 172 4.26 13.60 -9.46
N LEU A 173 3.36 14.46 -8.99
CA LEU A 173 2.05 14.03 -8.47
C LEU A 173 1.29 13.24 -9.54
N ARG A 174 1.15 13.79 -10.75
CA ARG A 174 0.37 13.19 -11.84
C ARG A 174 1.01 11.96 -12.47
N GLU A 175 2.31 12.02 -12.79
CA GLU A 175 3.00 10.95 -13.52
C GLU A 175 3.32 9.73 -12.64
N LEU A 176 3.63 9.94 -11.36
CA LEU A 176 4.07 8.87 -10.48
C LEU A 176 3.01 8.47 -9.44
N TYR A 177 2.53 9.42 -8.63
CA TYR A 177 1.68 9.10 -7.48
C TYR A 177 0.21 8.91 -7.83
N LEU A 178 -0.27 9.47 -8.92
CA LEU A 178 -1.66 9.37 -9.35
C LEU A 178 -1.92 8.43 -10.51
N THR A 179 -0.92 8.09 -11.33
CA THR A 179 -1.12 7.24 -12.53
C THR A 179 -1.71 5.87 -12.19
N GLY A 180 -1.30 5.24 -11.09
CA GLY A 180 -1.89 3.97 -10.67
C GLY A 180 -3.38 4.09 -10.34
N PHE A 181 -3.78 5.16 -9.65
CA PHE A 181 -5.19 5.44 -9.35
C PHE A 181 -5.98 5.81 -10.62
N GLU A 182 -5.39 6.56 -11.55
CA GLU A 182 -6.02 6.86 -12.85
C GLU A 182 -6.35 5.56 -13.61
N ILE A 183 -5.41 4.61 -13.66
CA ILE A 183 -5.62 3.30 -14.28
C ILE A 183 -6.79 2.58 -13.62
N VAL A 184 -6.81 2.51 -12.29
CA VAL A 184 -7.88 1.85 -11.54
C VAL A 184 -9.24 2.51 -11.80
N VAL A 185 -9.32 3.84 -11.75
CA VAL A 185 -10.57 4.57 -11.97
C VAL A 185 -11.10 4.35 -13.40
N LYS A 186 -10.23 4.46 -14.39
CA LYS A 186 -10.65 4.36 -15.80
C LYS A 186 -10.92 2.92 -16.25
N GLU A 187 -10.13 1.94 -15.78
CA GLU A 187 -10.21 0.56 -16.27
C GLU A 187 -11.10 -0.34 -15.41
N ALA A 188 -11.20 -0.09 -14.11
CA ALA A 188 -11.96 -0.94 -13.18
C ALA A 188 -13.20 -0.24 -12.58
N LYS A 189 -13.31 1.08 -12.70
CA LYS A 189 -14.47 1.88 -12.25
C LYS A 189 -14.90 1.54 -10.83
N PRO A 190 -14.04 1.77 -9.84
CA PRO A 190 -14.35 1.50 -8.44
C PRO A 190 -15.56 2.31 -7.98
N ARG A 191 -16.44 1.71 -7.18
CA ARG A 191 -17.60 2.40 -6.62
C ARG A 191 -17.23 3.33 -5.46
N THR A 192 -16.08 3.07 -4.84
CA THR A 192 -15.53 3.91 -3.78
C THR A 192 -14.04 4.11 -3.96
N ILE A 193 -13.49 5.16 -3.36
CA ILE A 193 -12.06 5.40 -3.20
C ILE A 193 -11.80 5.98 -1.83
N MET A 194 -10.72 5.59 -1.15
CA MET A 194 -10.38 6.15 0.17
C MET A 194 -9.34 7.25 0.03
N SER A 195 -9.66 8.45 0.53
CA SER A 195 -8.70 9.55 0.65
C SER A 195 -7.64 9.24 1.70
N SER A 196 -6.41 9.72 1.50
CA SER A 196 -5.32 9.51 2.44
C SER A 196 -5.35 10.45 3.64
N TYR A 197 -4.60 10.11 4.69
CA TYR A 197 -4.49 10.89 5.92
C TYR A 197 -3.74 12.21 5.78
N ASN A 198 -2.71 12.24 4.92
CA ASN A 198 -1.72 13.31 4.84
C ASN A 198 -2.26 14.55 4.13
N LEU A 199 -1.58 15.67 4.37
CA LEU A 199 -1.72 16.84 3.50
C LEU A 199 -0.96 16.60 2.19
N ILE A 200 -1.40 17.25 1.14
CA ILE A 200 -0.72 17.36 -0.13
C ILE A 200 -0.60 18.85 -0.43
N ASN A 201 0.64 19.36 -0.42
CA ASN A 201 0.91 20.76 -0.71
C ASN A 201 0.11 21.75 0.16
N GLY A 202 -0.03 21.44 1.45
CA GLY A 202 -0.69 22.31 2.45
C GLY A 202 -2.16 22.03 2.69
N THR A 203 -2.80 21.12 1.94
CA THR A 203 -4.23 20.80 2.10
C THR A 203 -4.41 19.31 2.35
N TYR A 204 -5.22 18.94 3.35
CA TYR A 204 -5.55 17.53 3.59
C TYR A 204 -6.15 16.90 2.35
N ALA A 205 -5.72 15.67 2.01
CA ALA A 205 -6.17 14.97 0.81
C ALA A 205 -7.70 14.91 0.71
N ASN A 206 -8.38 14.71 1.85
CA ASN A 206 -9.83 14.65 1.93
C ASN A 206 -10.56 15.99 1.69
N GLU A 207 -9.85 17.10 1.70
CA GLU A 207 -10.38 18.46 1.55
C GLU A 207 -9.83 19.14 0.31
N ASN A 208 -8.95 18.48 -0.42
CA ASN A 208 -8.21 19.05 -1.53
C ASN A 208 -9.07 19.12 -2.78
N GLU A 209 -9.52 20.34 -3.14
CA GLU A 209 -10.36 20.58 -4.30
C GLU A 209 -9.69 20.13 -5.59
N HIS A 210 -8.41 20.46 -5.76
CA HIS A 210 -7.64 20.05 -6.93
C HIS A 210 -7.58 18.53 -7.08
N LEU A 211 -7.33 17.80 -5.97
CA LEU A 211 -7.25 16.36 -5.99
C LEU A 211 -8.62 15.70 -6.26
N LEU A 212 -9.65 16.11 -5.52
CA LEU A 212 -10.94 15.42 -5.51
C LEU A 212 -11.88 15.89 -6.63
N LYS A 213 -11.96 17.21 -6.89
CA LYS A 213 -12.85 17.75 -7.95
C LYS A 213 -12.18 17.77 -9.29
N ASP A 214 -10.99 18.38 -9.38
CA ASP A 214 -10.38 18.62 -10.67
C ASP A 214 -9.83 17.33 -11.26
N ILE A 215 -9.00 16.59 -10.50
CA ILE A 215 -8.34 15.38 -11.00
C ILE A 215 -9.29 14.20 -10.98
N LEU A 216 -9.75 13.81 -9.78
CA LEU A 216 -10.51 12.56 -9.62
C LEU A 216 -11.84 12.60 -10.38
N ARG A 217 -12.64 13.67 -10.18
CA ARG A 217 -14.00 13.73 -10.74
C ARG A 217 -14.03 14.28 -12.15
N ARG A 218 -13.44 15.47 -12.40
CA ARG A 218 -13.51 16.11 -13.72
C ARG A 218 -12.62 15.42 -14.75
N ASP A 219 -11.31 15.22 -14.43
CA ASP A 219 -10.36 14.72 -15.41
C ASP A 219 -10.50 13.21 -15.64
N TRP A 220 -10.82 12.42 -14.58
CA TRP A 220 -10.94 10.97 -14.69
C TRP A 220 -12.37 10.47 -14.78
N GLY A 221 -13.37 11.29 -14.45
CA GLY A 221 -14.78 10.92 -14.52
C GLY A 221 -15.25 9.99 -13.40
N PHE A 222 -14.61 10.03 -12.23
CA PHE A 222 -15.03 9.24 -11.07
C PHE A 222 -16.39 9.75 -10.57
N ASP A 223 -17.39 8.88 -10.51
CA ASP A 223 -18.76 9.15 -10.08
C ASP A 223 -19.16 8.41 -8.79
N GLY A 224 -18.22 7.70 -8.19
CA GLY A 224 -18.44 6.96 -6.94
C GLY A 224 -18.27 7.80 -5.66
N ALA A 225 -18.35 7.13 -4.51
CA ALA A 225 -18.20 7.75 -3.21
C ALA A 225 -16.72 7.83 -2.78
N VAL A 226 -16.30 9.01 -2.30
CA VAL A 226 -15.01 9.18 -1.62
C VAL A 226 -15.22 8.95 -0.14
N VAL A 227 -14.54 7.95 0.42
CA VAL A 227 -14.55 7.62 1.85
C VAL A 227 -13.28 8.17 2.49
N THR A 228 -13.36 8.77 3.67
CA THR A 228 -12.16 9.16 4.40
C THR A 228 -11.42 7.94 4.92
N ASP A 229 -10.10 7.98 5.01
CA ASP A 229 -9.41 7.12 5.96
C ASP A 229 -9.87 7.43 7.39
N TRP A 230 -9.76 6.47 8.32
CA TRP A 230 -10.43 6.53 9.64
C TRP A 230 -9.91 7.68 10.51
N GLY A 231 -10.75 8.69 10.70
CA GLY A 231 -10.39 9.92 11.41
C GLY A 231 -9.53 10.89 10.59
N GLY A 232 -9.41 10.68 9.27
CA GLY A 232 -8.63 11.51 8.35
C GLY A 232 -9.23 12.88 8.04
N SER A 233 -10.52 13.09 8.30
CA SER A 233 -11.19 14.37 8.09
C SER A 233 -10.67 15.44 9.06
N ASN A 234 -10.38 16.64 8.56
CA ASN A 234 -10.07 17.81 9.37
C ASN A 234 -11.22 18.81 9.36
N ASP A 235 -11.67 19.26 8.18
CA ASP A 235 -12.87 20.09 7.98
C ASP A 235 -13.87 19.31 7.12
N HIS A 236 -14.87 18.69 7.75
CA HIS A 236 -15.88 17.89 7.06
C HIS A 236 -16.68 18.68 6.03
N ALA A 237 -17.05 19.93 6.36
CA ALA A 237 -17.83 20.77 5.44
C ALA A 237 -17.02 21.12 4.19
N LEU A 238 -15.73 21.44 4.35
CA LEU A 238 -14.83 21.68 3.22
C LEU A 238 -14.64 20.38 2.39
N GLY A 239 -14.52 19.23 3.06
CA GLY A 239 -14.46 17.93 2.40
C GLY A 239 -15.69 17.69 1.52
N VAL A 240 -16.89 17.84 2.04
CA VAL A 240 -18.17 17.70 1.31
C VAL A 240 -18.24 18.65 0.12
N LYS A 241 -17.87 19.92 0.31
CA LYS A 241 -17.80 20.91 -0.75
C LYS A 241 -16.86 20.47 -1.88
N ASN A 242 -15.73 19.90 -1.51
CA ASN A 242 -14.65 19.58 -2.45
C ASN A 242 -14.66 18.15 -2.99
N GLY A 243 -15.68 17.35 -2.63
CA GLY A 243 -15.92 16.07 -3.29
C GLY A 243 -15.75 14.83 -2.42
N SER A 244 -15.50 14.97 -1.11
CA SER A 244 -15.54 13.88 -0.14
C SER A 244 -16.99 13.50 0.18
N THR A 245 -17.28 12.19 0.26
CA THR A 245 -18.67 11.72 0.38
C THR A 245 -18.99 11.23 1.79
N LEU A 246 -18.19 10.36 2.35
CA LEU A 246 -18.48 9.69 3.63
C LEU A 246 -17.34 9.87 4.62
N GLU A 247 -17.60 10.53 5.74
CA GLU A 247 -16.65 10.64 6.84
C GLU A 247 -16.71 9.40 7.74
N MET A 248 -15.59 8.68 7.88
CA MET A 248 -15.46 7.52 8.76
C MET A 248 -14.33 7.72 9.80
N PRO A 249 -14.44 7.10 10.99
CA PRO A 249 -15.63 6.44 11.57
C PRO A 249 -16.66 7.48 12.05
N PHE A 250 -17.66 7.09 12.82
CA PHE A 250 -18.60 8.04 13.44
C PHE A 250 -17.86 9.12 14.25
N PRO A 251 -17.89 10.37 13.80
CA PRO A 251 -17.13 11.45 14.48
C PRO A 251 -17.92 12.09 15.62
N GLY A 252 -19.14 11.61 15.89
CA GLY A 252 -20.05 12.23 16.86
C GLY A 252 -20.99 13.26 16.25
N GLY A 253 -21.99 13.68 17.02
CA GLY A 253 -22.97 14.66 16.58
C GLY A 253 -22.40 16.06 16.31
N ASP A 254 -21.18 16.34 16.73
CA ASP A 254 -20.50 17.61 16.50
C ASP A 254 -20.25 17.86 15.00
N ALA A 255 -19.78 16.86 14.26
CA ALA A 255 -19.57 16.97 12.82
C ALA A 255 -20.86 17.21 12.04
N ILE A 256 -21.97 16.58 12.47
CA ILE A 256 -23.29 16.78 11.86
C ILE A 256 -23.72 18.24 12.05
N ARG A 257 -23.56 18.77 13.26
CA ARG A 257 -23.89 20.18 13.59
C ARG A 257 -22.98 21.16 12.83
N GLU A 258 -21.69 20.86 12.70
CA GLU A 258 -20.74 21.68 11.94
C GLU A 258 -21.12 21.74 10.47
N LEU A 259 -21.45 20.60 9.86
CA LEU A 259 -21.85 20.53 8.46
C LEU A 259 -23.17 21.28 8.22
N LYS A 260 -24.18 21.06 9.07
CA LYS A 260 -25.46 21.79 9.03
C LYS A 260 -25.27 23.30 9.16
N ALA A 261 -24.48 23.75 10.15
CA ALA A 261 -24.19 25.16 10.34
C ALA A 261 -23.42 25.77 9.15
N ALA A 262 -22.54 25.00 8.49
CA ALA A 262 -21.85 25.45 7.30
C ALA A 262 -22.81 25.75 6.13
N VAL A 263 -23.86 24.92 5.97
CA VAL A 263 -24.94 25.17 5.00
C VAL A 263 -25.77 26.39 5.41
N GLU A 264 -26.25 26.45 6.65
CA GLU A 264 -27.08 27.54 7.17
C GLU A 264 -26.40 28.92 7.10
N HIS A 265 -25.05 28.94 7.24
CA HIS A 265 -24.27 30.17 7.12
C HIS A 265 -23.74 30.43 5.68
N GLY A 266 -24.11 29.62 4.71
CA GLY A 266 -23.73 29.79 3.31
C GLY A 266 -22.25 29.55 3.00
N LYS A 267 -21.52 28.82 3.84
CA LYS A 267 -20.14 28.40 3.55
C LYS A 267 -20.08 27.33 2.46
N ILE A 268 -21.07 26.44 2.46
CA ILE A 268 -21.32 25.44 1.44
C ILE A 268 -22.78 25.50 1.04
N SER A 269 -23.14 24.99 -0.13
CA SER A 269 -24.55 24.94 -0.55
C SER A 269 -25.20 23.62 -0.14
N GLU A 270 -26.52 23.61 0.04
CA GLU A 270 -27.27 22.36 0.21
C GLU A 270 -27.13 21.45 -1.02
N ALA A 271 -26.95 22.03 -2.20
CA ALA A 271 -26.68 21.28 -3.43
C ALA A 271 -25.35 20.50 -3.36
N ASP A 272 -24.32 20.99 -2.67
CA ASP A 272 -23.08 20.24 -2.44
C ASP A 272 -23.35 19.00 -1.55
N VAL A 273 -24.19 19.17 -0.52
CA VAL A 273 -24.61 18.05 0.35
C VAL A 273 -25.43 17.05 -0.44
N ASP A 274 -26.41 17.50 -1.23
CA ASP A 274 -27.29 16.65 -2.04
C ASP A 274 -26.49 15.86 -3.09
N ALA A 275 -25.46 16.46 -3.68
CA ALA A 275 -24.60 15.77 -4.63
C ALA A 275 -23.79 14.63 -3.99
N ARG A 276 -23.24 14.83 -2.79
CA ARG A 276 -22.54 13.76 -2.05
C ARG A 276 -23.50 12.69 -1.56
N LEU A 277 -24.69 13.11 -1.19
CA LEU A 277 -25.74 12.19 -0.75
C LEU A 277 -26.22 11.28 -1.89
N ASP A 278 -26.34 11.81 -3.12
CA ASP A 278 -26.70 11.01 -4.30
C ASP A 278 -25.67 9.89 -4.55
N GLU A 279 -24.36 10.20 -4.41
CA GLU A 279 -23.27 9.21 -4.50
C GLU A 279 -23.35 8.15 -3.40
N LEU A 280 -23.59 8.58 -2.17
CA LEU A 280 -23.73 7.66 -1.04
C LEU A 280 -24.95 6.73 -1.19
N LEU A 281 -26.08 7.28 -1.62
CA LEU A 281 -27.30 6.50 -1.85
C LEU A 281 -27.14 5.47 -2.96
N GLU A 282 -26.47 5.82 -4.06
CA GLU A 282 -26.13 4.86 -5.10
C GLU A 282 -25.27 3.71 -4.56
N LEU A 283 -24.25 4.03 -3.75
CA LEU A 283 -23.42 3.03 -3.08
C LEU A 283 -24.24 2.13 -2.16
N VAL A 284 -24.97 2.75 -1.22
CA VAL A 284 -25.71 2.04 -0.16
C VAL A 284 -26.77 1.10 -0.77
N LEU A 285 -27.61 1.62 -1.66
CA LEU A 285 -28.74 0.85 -2.21
C LEU A 285 -28.26 -0.31 -3.09
N THR A 286 -27.22 -0.06 -3.92
CA THR A 286 -26.75 -1.10 -4.84
C THR A 286 -25.99 -2.21 -4.12
N THR A 287 -25.13 -1.85 -3.15
CA THR A 287 -24.33 -2.85 -2.42
C THR A 287 -25.16 -3.59 -1.38
N HIS A 288 -26.09 -2.92 -0.69
CA HIS A 288 -27.02 -3.59 0.23
C HIS A 288 -27.83 -4.65 -0.49
N ALA A 289 -28.42 -4.32 -1.63
CA ALA A 289 -29.19 -5.27 -2.44
C ALA A 289 -28.37 -6.47 -2.94
N ALA A 290 -27.06 -6.28 -3.19
CA ALA A 290 -26.15 -7.36 -3.55
C ALA A 290 -25.86 -8.27 -2.36
N VAL A 291 -25.51 -7.69 -1.22
CA VAL A 291 -25.22 -8.41 0.03
C VAL A 291 -26.43 -9.22 0.50
N GLU A 292 -27.64 -8.69 0.42
CA GLU A 292 -28.87 -9.41 0.79
C GLU A 292 -29.07 -10.69 -0.02
N LYS A 293 -28.66 -10.69 -1.28
CA LYS A 293 -28.80 -11.83 -2.21
C LYS A 293 -27.63 -12.79 -2.15
N ALA A 294 -26.50 -12.39 -1.54
CA ALA A 294 -25.31 -13.19 -1.53
C ALA A 294 -25.47 -14.47 -0.69
N PRO A 295 -24.85 -15.60 -1.08
CA PRO A 295 -24.73 -16.77 -0.22
C PRO A 295 -24.03 -16.39 1.10
N ARG A 296 -24.41 -17.04 2.18
CA ARG A 296 -23.80 -16.84 3.53
C ARG A 296 -22.64 -17.79 3.79
N THR A 297 -22.19 -18.50 2.77
CA THR A 297 -21.07 -19.43 2.82
C THR A 297 -20.23 -19.30 1.56
N PHE A 298 -18.98 -19.67 1.65
CA PHE A 298 -18.02 -19.73 0.55
C PHE A 298 -17.18 -21.01 0.64
N ASP A 299 -16.50 -21.40 -0.42
CA ASP A 299 -15.64 -22.58 -0.47
C ASP A 299 -14.24 -22.24 0.05
N ALA A 300 -14.04 -22.42 1.36
CA ALA A 300 -12.76 -22.12 2.03
C ALA A 300 -11.57 -22.95 1.52
N GLU A 301 -11.80 -24.20 1.08
CA GLU A 301 -10.74 -25.05 0.53
C GLU A 301 -10.35 -24.58 -0.88
N ALA A 302 -11.30 -24.18 -1.71
CA ALA A 302 -11.00 -23.57 -3.02
C ALA A 302 -10.23 -22.26 -2.85
N HIS A 303 -10.60 -21.43 -1.88
CA HIS A 303 -9.90 -20.17 -1.58
C HIS A 303 -8.49 -20.43 -1.03
N HIS A 304 -8.32 -21.44 -0.17
CA HIS A 304 -7.00 -21.88 0.30
C HIS A 304 -6.11 -22.37 -0.86
N ALA A 305 -6.67 -23.15 -1.78
CA ALA A 305 -5.96 -23.60 -2.98
C ALA A 305 -5.57 -22.43 -3.89
N LEU A 306 -6.45 -21.42 -4.05
CA LEU A 306 -6.14 -20.19 -4.78
C LEU A 306 -5.03 -19.39 -4.09
N ALA A 307 -5.06 -19.28 -2.76
CA ALA A 307 -4.00 -18.63 -1.99
C ALA A 307 -2.65 -19.33 -2.18
N ARG A 308 -2.61 -20.68 -2.19
CA ARG A 308 -1.40 -21.48 -2.46
C ARG A 308 -0.87 -21.22 -3.87
N ARG A 309 -1.74 -21.25 -4.88
CA ARG A 309 -1.37 -20.95 -6.27
C ARG A 309 -0.81 -19.53 -6.41
N ALA A 310 -1.50 -18.55 -5.83
CA ALA A 310 -1.09 -17.15 -5.90
C ALA A 310 0.28 -16.93 -5.22
N ALA A 311 0.53 -17.56 -4.09
CA ALA A 311 1.83 -17.52 -3.42
C ALA A 311 2.92 -18.16 -4.30
N ALA A 312 2.68 -19.35 -4.85
CA ALA A 312 3.65 -20.07 -5.68
C ALA A 312 4.03 -19.30 -6.95
N GLU A 313 3.03 -18.72 -7.65
CA GLU A 313 3.25 -17.91 -8.85
C GLU A 313 3.94 -16.55 -8.57
N SER A 314 3.99 -16.15 -7.31
CA SER A 314 4.61 -14.90 -6.85
C SER A 314 6.00 -15.08 -6.26
N VAL A 315 6.46 -16.31 -6.06
CA VAL A 315 7.82 -16.58 -5.54
C VAL A 315 8.86 -16.12 -6.55
N VAL A 316 9.83 -15.34 -6.06
CA VAL A 316 10.96 -14.86 -6.87
C VAL A 316 12.24 -15.63 -6.50
N LEU A 317 12.83 -16.30 -7.46
CA LEU A 317 14.15 -16.92 -7.32
C LEU A 317 15.22 -15.86 -7.60
N LEU A 318 15.94 -15.44 -6.56
CA LEU A 318 16.92 -14.36 -6.65
C LEU A 318 18.35 -14.88 -6.94
N GLN A 319 18.68 -16.06 -6.46
CA GLN A 319 19.97 -16.72 -6.68
C GLN A 319 19.80 -18.25 -6.73
N ASN A 320 20.55 -18.93 -7.59
CA ASN A 320 20.58 -20.41 -7.67
C ASN A 320 21.93 -20.89 -8.23
N GLU A 321 22.97 -20.81 -7.41
CA GLU A 321 24.33 -21.16 -7.81
C GLU A 321 24.49 -22.67 -8.01
N GLY A 322 25.03 -23.03 -9.18
CA GLY A 322 25.26 -24.42 -9.56
C GLY A 322 23.99 -25.26 -9.70
N GLY A 323 22.82 -24.63 -9.84
CA GLY A 323 21.55 -25.32 -9.99
C GLY A 323 21.20 -26.16 -8.75
N LEU A 324 21.41 -25.62 -7.55
CA LEU A 324 21.04 -26.29 -6.30
C LEU A 324 19.52 -26.57 -6.23
N LEU A 325 18.72 -25.66 -6.71
CA LEU A 325 17.29 -25.81 -6.86
C LEU A 325 16.93 -26.19 -8.32
N PRO A 326 15.87 -26.99 -8.53
CA PRO A 326 14.98 -27.61 -7.54
C PRO A 326 15.64 -28.77 -6.79
N LEU A 327 15.22 -29.00 -5.52
CA LEU A 327 15.64 -30.12 -4.71
C LEU A 327 15.10 -31.45 -5.23
N LYS A 328 15.85 -32.51 -5.08
CA LYS A 328 15.47 -33.83 -5.56
C LYS A 328 14.61 -34.59 -4.52
N ALA A 329 13.72 -35.41 -4.98
CA ALA A 329 12.97 -36.31 -4.12
C ALA A 329 13.94 -37.19 -3.30
N GLY A 330 13.67 -37.32 -1.99
CA GLY A 330 14.49 -38.06 -1.05
C GLY A 330 15.73 -37.31 -0.55
N GLU A 331 15.97 -36.07 -0.96
CA GLU A 331 17.06 -35.23 -0.48
C GLU A 331 16.92 -34.97 1.03
N ARG A 332 18.02 -35.12 1.77
CA ARG A 332 18.04 -34.95 3.23
C ARG A 332 18.20 -33.48 3.58
N VAL A 333 17.14 -32.88 4.14
CA VAL A 333 17.09 -31.46 4.47
C VAL A 333 17.03 -31.18 5.96
N ALA A 334 17.83 -30.22 6.43
CA ALA A 334 17.64 -29.58 7.71
C ALA A 334 16.75 -28.36 7.55
N VAL A 335 15.69 -28.27 8.34
CA VAL A 335 14.83 -27.09 8.37
C VAL A 335 15.26 -26.21 9.55
N VAL A 336 15.66 -24.98 9.26
CA VAL A 336 16.17 -24.05 10.27
C VAL A 336 15.45 -22.70 10.14
N GLY A 337 15.16 -22.10 11.27
CA GLY A 337 14.53 -20.78 11.36
C GLY A 337 13.12 -20.83 11.96
N ASP A 338 12.85 -19.92 12.89
CA ASP A 338 11.55 -19.81 13.58
C ASP A 338 10.38 -19.68 12.60
N PHE A 339 10.58 -18.97 11.48
CA PHE A 339 9.55 -18.76 10.45
C PHE A 339 9.10 -20.04 9.74
N ALA A 340 9.86 -21.12 9.82
CA ALA A 340 9.43 -22.42 9.26
C ALA A 340 8.31 -23.07 10.09
N GLN A 341 8.32 -22.84 11.41
CA GLN A 341 7.33 -23.35 12.36
C GLN A 341 6.18 -22.34 12.55
N THR A 342 6.52 -21.07 12.72
CA THR A 342 5.57 -19.97 12.93
C THR A 342 5.70 -18.98 11.77
N PRO A 343 4.97 -19.19 10.66
CA PRO A 343 5.17 -18.40 9.46
C PRO A 343 4.93 -16.90 9.67
N ARG A 344 5.77 -16.07 9.04
CA ARG A 344 5.49 -14.66 8.81
C ARG A 344 4.78 -14.53 7.46
N TYR A 345 3.46 -14.59 7.46
CA TYR A 345 2.66 -14.76 6.24
C TYR A 345 1.84 -13.52 5.84
N GLN A 346 1.72 -12.55 6.74
CA GLN A 346 0.99 -11.29 6.52
C GLN A 346 1.66 -10.13 7.29
N GLY A 347 1.28 -8.89 6.97
CA GLY A 347 1.68 -7.69 7.69
C GLY A 347 0.91 -7.50 9.00
N ALA A 348 1.30 -6.49 9.77
CA ALA A 348 0.63 -6.11 11.02
C ALA A 348 -0.13 -4.79 10.84
N GLY A 349 -1.25 -4.62 11.55
CA GLY A 349 -2.12 -3.44 11.49
C GLY A 349 -3.54 -3.78 11.05
N SER A 350 -4.25 -2.81 10.49
CA SER A 350 -5.65 -2.92 10.06
C SER A 350 -5.88 -4.01 9.00
N SER A 351 -4.86 -4.36 8.22
CA SER A 351 -4.92 -5.41 7.20
C SER A 351 -4.74 -6.84 7.74
N ALA A 352 -4.47 -7.03 9.05
CA ALA A 352 -4.22 -8.36 9.61
C ALA A 352 -5.50 -9.21 9.66
N VAL A 353 -5.49 -10.34 9.00
CA VAL A 353 -6.61 -11.29 8.87
C VAL A 353 -6.59 -12.32 9.99
N ASN A 354 -7.74 -12.65 10.55
CA ASN A 354 -7.91 -13.85 11.37
C ASN A 354 -8.08 -15.04 10.44
N SER A 355 -6.95 -15.70 10.14
CA SER A 355 -6.90 -16.73 9.09
C SER A 355 -7.63 -18.00 9.50
N LEU A 356 -8.44 -18.55 8.58
CA LEU A 356 -9.15 -19.83 8.76
C LEU A 356 -8.19 -21.00 9.01
N LYS A 357 -7.03 -20.96 8.32
CA LYS A 357 -6.00 -22.00 8.37
C LYS A 357 -4.66 -21.35 8.06
N VAL A 358 -3.59 -21.76 8.67
CA VAL A 358 -2.23 -21.31 8.36
C VAL A 358 -1.33 -22.53 8.25
N ASP A 359 -0.81 -22.79 7.04
CA ASP A 359 0.15 -23.85 6.81
C ASP A 359 1.52 -23.47 7.35
N SER A 360 2.19 -24.36 8.04
CA SER A 360 3.62 -24.25 8.37
C SER A 360 4.46 -25.14 7.45
N VAL A 361 5.76 -24.80 7.32
CA VAL A 361 6.68 -25.64 6.55
C VAL A 361 6.81 -27.02 7.16
N LEU A 362 6.80 -27.13 8.49
CA LEU A 362 6.94 -28.41 9.18
C LEU A 362 5.76 -29.34 8.90
N GLU A 363 4.55 -28.82 8.82
CA GLU A 363 3.35 -29.61 8.46
C GLU A 363 3.36 -30.05 6.99
N GLN A 364 3.73 -29.16 6.09
CA GLN A 364 3.70 -29.41 4.66
C GLN A 364 4.90 -30.24 4.15
N LEU A 365 5.97 -30.35 4.93
CA LEU A 365 7.22 -31.00 4.53
C LEU A 365 7.03 -32.50 4.23
N ALA A 366 6.14 -33.17 4.94
CA ALA A 366 5.85 -34.60 4.73
C ALA A 366 5.32 -34.91 3.32
N GLU A 367 4.62 -33.94 2.71
CA GLU A 367 4.04 -34.07 1.37
C GLU A 367 5.00 -33.61 0.26
N SER A 368 6.16 -33.05 0.62
CA SER A 368 7.12 -32.49 -0.33
C SER A 368 8.00 -33.52 -1.03
N GLY A 369 8.06 -34.76 -0.51
CA GLY A 369 8.97 -35.82 -0.97
C GLY A 369 10.42 -35.65 -0.46
N LEU A 370 10.72 -34.65 0.34
CA LEU A 370 12.03 -34.44 0.99
C LEU A 370 12.17 -35.26 2.27
N GLN A 371 13.40 -35.61 2.66
CA GLN A 371 13.69 -36.28 3.92
C GLN A 371 14.16 -35.27 4.97
N SER A 372 13.33 -35.00 5.98
CA SER A 372 13.72 -34.13 7.09
C SER A 372 14.74 -34.86 8.01
N VAL A 373 15.87 -34.19 8.27
CA VAL A 373 16.80 -34.64 9.35
C VAL A 373 16.50 -33.97 10.68
N GLY A 374 15.52 -33.07 10.72
CA GLY A 374 15.02 -32.38 11.90
C GLY A 374 14.77 -30.88 11.65
N PHE A 375 14.32 -30.25 12.73
CA PHE A 375 14.05 -28.80 12.78
C PHE A 375 14.82 -28.15 13.95
N ALA A 376 15.32 -26.94 13.74
CA ALA A 376 15.86 -26.08 14.79
C ALA A 376 15.40 -24.62 14.59
N PRO A 377 14.88 -23.93 15.63
CA PRO A 377 14.45 -22.53 15.49
C PRO A 377 15.60 -21.59 15.17
N GLY A 378 16.81 -21.89 15.60
CA GLY A 378 18.07 -21.26 15.20
C GLY A 378 18.32 -19.85 15.76
N PHE A 379 17.29 -19.03 15.95
CA PHE A 379 17.40 -17.66 16.46
C PHE A 379 16.17 -17.24 17.26
N ASP A 380 16.33 -16.18 18.06
CA ASP A 380 15.19 -15.45 18.67
C ASP A 380 14.57 -14.46 17.67
N ARG A 381 13.26 -14.53 17.50
CA ARG A 381 12.51 -13.74 16.51
C ARG A 381 12.64 -12.22 16.69
N GLN A 382 12.81 -11.77 17.95
CA GLN A 382 12.96 -10.35 18.28
C GLN A 382 14.43 -9.86 18.18
N GLY A 383 15.32 -10.69 17.64
CA GLY A 383 16.71 -10.30 17.39
C GLY A 383 17.66 -10.45 18.58
N ARG A 384 17.20 -11.03 19.72
CA ARG A 384 18.05 -11.23 20.89
C ARG A 384 19.07 -12.35 20.62
N PRO A 385 20.31 -12.23 21.10
CA PRO A 385 21.30 -13.30 20.99
C PRO A 385 20.83 -14.59 21.69
N ASP A 386 21.00 -15.72 21.02
CA ASP A 386 20.69 -17.06 21.57
C ASP A 386 21.70 -18.10 21.05
N ASP A 387 22.80 -18.23 21.74
CA ASP A 387 23.89 -19.14 21.34
C ASP A 387 23.48 -20.61 21.41
N ALA A 388 22.55 -20.99 22.28
CA ALA A 388 22.06 -22.35 22.39
C ALA A 388 21.27 -22.77 21.15
N ARG A 389 20.31 -21.95 20.72
CA ARG A 389 19.55 -22.17 19.47
C ARG A 389 20.47 -22.21 18.25
N LYS A 390 21.43 -21.28 18.19
CA LYS A 390 22.41 -21.25 17.10
C LYS A 390 23.23 -22.53 17.04
N ALA A 391 23.76 -23.01 18.18
CA ALA A 391 24.56 -24.23 18.24
C ALA A 391 23.77 -25.49 17.85
N GLU A 392 22.50 -25.60 18.28
CA GLU A 392 21.57 -26.65 17.85
C GLU A 392 21.39 -26.68 16.34
N ALA A 393 21.10 -25.52 15.74
CA ALA A 393 20.90 -25.37 14.30
C ALA A 393 22.16 -25.74 13.50
N VAL A 394 23.35 -25.32 13.95
CA VAL A 394 24.64 -25.69 13.33
C VAL A 394 24.89 -27.18 13.41
N ALA A 395 24.58 -27.81 14.55
CA ALA A 395 24.73 -29.25 14.71
C ALA A 395 23.77 -30.05 13.81
N LEU A 396 22.57 -29.54 13.60
CA LEU A 396 21.57 -30.09 12.67
C LEU A 396 22.03 -29.95 11.22
N ALA A 397 22.53 -28.78 10.84
CA ALA A 397 23.02 -28.48 9.49
C ALA A 397 24.11 -29.44 9.00
N ARG A 398 24.96 -29.93 9.90
CA ARG A 398 26.00 -30.92 9.58
C ARG A 398 25.46 -32.29 9.14
N LYS A 399 24.21 -32.61 9.46
CA LYS A 399 23.59 -33.93 9.20
C LYS A 399 22.82 -33.96 7.87
N ALA A 400 22.61 -32.80 7.24
CA ALA A 400 21.80 -32.64 6.04
C ALA A 400 22.66 -32.52 4.79
N ASP A 401 22.09 -32.90 3.66
CA ASP A 401 22.66 -32.62 2.32
C ASP A 401 22.46 -31.16 1.96
N THR A 402 21.29 -30.59 2.30
CA THR A 402 20.91 -29.19 2.08
C THR A 402 20.23 -28.60 3.33
N VAL A 403 20.50 -27.33 3.63
CA VAL A 403 19.85 -26.59 4.70
C VAL A 403 18.82 -25.61 4.12
N LEU A 404 17.57 -25.75 4.52
CA LEU A 404 16.51 -24.78 4.27
C LEU A 404 16.46 -23.80 5.44
N LEU A 405 16.97 -22.59 5.22
CA LEU A 405 17.08 -21.55 6.26
C LEU A 405 16.05 -20.45 6.04
N PHE A 406 15.06 -20.39 6.91
CA PHE A 406 13.95 -19.42 6.86
C PHE A 406 14.30 -18.17 7.68
N LEU A 407 14.53 -17.06 6.96
CA LEU A 407 14.88 -15.77 7.53
C LEU A 407 13.82 -14.71 7.14
N GLY A 408 13.80 -13.58 7.82
CA GLY A 408 12.88 -12.50 7.46
C GLY A 408 12.80 -11.38 8.48
N LEU A 409 11.82 -10.51 8.24
CA LEU A 409 11.45 -9.43 9.16
C LEU A 409 10.34 -9.89 10.10
N ASP A 410 10.39 -9.38 11.33
CA ASP A 410 9.32 -9.59 12.31
C ASP A 410 8.17 -8.58 12.15
N GLU A 411 7.13 -8.71 12.97
CA GLU A 411 5.94 -7.88 12.97
C GLU A 411 6.19 -6.43 13.39
N ILE A 412 7.30 -6.17 14.10
CA ILE A 412 7.69 -4.82 14.53
C ILE A 412 8.25 -4.02 13.36
N LYS A 413 9.01 -4.70 12.49
CA LYS A 413 9.70 -4.05 11.37
C LYS A 413 8.77 -3.74 10.20
N GLU A 414 7.65 -4.44 10.07
CA GLU A 414 6.69 -4.24 9.00
C GLU A 414 5.28 -4.19 9.55
N SER A 415 4.85 -3.00 9.93
CA SER A 415 3.55 -2.75 10.52
C SER A 415 2.99 -1.42 10.09
N GLU A 416 1.68 -1.33 10.04
CA GLU A 416 0.98 -0.06 10.01
C GLU A 416 1.39 0.79 11.22
N GLY A 417 1.60 2.10 10.98
CA GLY A 417 1.96 3.08 12.01
C GLY A 417 3.46 3.16 12.34
N ILE A 418 4.30 2.27 11.80
CA ILE A 418 5.75 2.25 12.06
C ILE A 418 6.50 2.20 10.73
N ASP A 419 7.47 3.11 10.54
CA ASP A 419 8.46 2.98 9.49
C ASP A 419 9.69 2.23 10.01
N ARG A 420 10.36 1.49 9.13
CA ARG A 420 11.58 0.76 9.43
C ARG A 420 12.73 1.74 9.68
N SER A 421 13.66 1.36 10.54
CA SER A 421 14.90 2.12 10.80
C SER A 421 16.02 1.81 9.79
N ASP A 422 15.97 0.64 9.17
CA ASP A 422 16.99 0.13 8.25
C ASP A 422 16.42 -0.91 7.27
N MET A 423 17.22 -1.34 6.31
CA MET A 423 16.91 -2.40 5.34
C MET A 423 17.54 -3.75 5.71
N LYS A 424 17.87 -4.00 6.98
CA LYS A 424 18.69 -5.15 7.38
C LYS A 424 17.85 -6.26 8.00
N LEU A 425 18.31 -7.49 7.85
CA LEU A 425 17.92 -8.59 8.72
C LEU A 425 18.51 -8.39 10.13
N ALA A 426 17.92 -9.03 11.12
CA ALA A 426 18.44 -9.01 12.48
C ALA A 426 19.84 -9.66 12.55
N VAL A 427 20.72 -9.11 13.40
CA VAL A 427 22.10 -9.57 13.52
C VAL A 427 22.19 -11.05 13.86
N ASN A 428 21.33 -11.55 14.76
CA ASN A 428 21.31 -12.96 15.16
C ASN A 428 20.95 -13.92 13.99
N GLN A 429 20.14 -13.46 13.02
CA GLN A 429 19.85 -14.22 11.80
C GLN A 429 21.08 -14.28 10.88
N LEU A 430 21.80 -13.18 10.75
CA LEU A 430 23.03 -13.11 9.94
C LEU A 430 24.17 -13.94 10.53
N ASP A 431 24.33 -13.90 11.86
CA ASP A 431 25.30 -14.72 12.60
C ASP A 431 25.00 -16.23 12.43
N LEU A 432 23.71 -16.59 12.44
CA LEU A 432 23.30 -17.97 12.19
C LEU A 432 23.61 -18.39 10.75
N LEU A 433 23.28 -17.58 9.76
CA LEU A 433 23.57 -17.87 8.34
C LEU A 433 25.06 -18.07 8.13
N GLU A 434 25.90 -17.20 8.68
CA GLU A 434 27.34 -17.33 8.59
C GLU A 434 27.85 -18.61 9.26
N ALA A 435 27.35 -18.94 10.46
CA ALA A 435 27.74 -20.16 11.18
C ALA A 435 27.33 -21.45 10.43
N ILE A 436 26.15 -21.46 9.81
CA ILE A 436 25.66 -22.61 9.03
C ILE A 436 26.48 -22.77 7.73
N SER A 437 26.75 -21.67 7.01
CA SER A 437 27.48 -21.73 5.75
C SER A 437 28.91 -22.29 5.89
N ARG A 438 29.53 -22.14 7.07
CA ARG A 438 30.85 -22.73 7.38
C ARG A 438 30.83 -24.25 7.51
N VAL A 439 29.69 -24.86 7.82
CA VAL A 439 29.55 -26.30 8.07
C VAL A 439 28.80 -27.04 6.99
N ASN A 440 27.97 -26.35 6.21
CA ASN A 440 27.25 -26.87 5.06
C ASN A 440 27.18 -25.81 3.97
N PRO A 441 27.81 -26.05 2.79
CA PRO A 441 27.79 -25.06 1.70
C PRO A 441 26.45 -24.99 0.97
N ASN A 442 25.59 -26.00 1.11
CA ASN A 442 24.30 -26.07 0.40
C ASN A 442 23.21 -25.41 1.26
N VAL A 443 23.28 -24.09 1.36
CA VAL A 443 22.27 -23.30 2.08
C VAL A 443 21.31 -22.68 1.08
N VAL A 444 20.03 -22.94 1.27
CA VAL A 444 18.91 -22.26 0.60
C VAL A 444 18.29 -21.30 1.61
N VAL A 445 18.41 -20.01 1.39
CA VAL A 445 17.72 -19.00 2.19
C VAL A 445 16.35 -18.75 1.60
N VAL A 446 15.32 -18.96 2.44
CA VAL A 446 13.93 -18.58 2.14
C VAL A 446 13.62 -17.33 2.95
N LEU A 447 13.26 -16.24 2.22
CA LEU A 447 13.15 -14.91 2.80
C LEU A 447 11.69 -14.46 2.90
N SER A 448 11.26 -14.11 4.12
CA SER A 448 9.93 -13.56 4.41
C SER A 448 10.04 -12.09 4.81
N ALA A 449 9.66 -11.20 3.87
CA ALA A 449 9.65 -9.75 4.06
C ALA A 449 8.67 -9.11 3.07
N GLY A 450 8.00 -8.04 3.46
CA GLY A 450 7.05 -7.32 2.59
C GLY A 450 7.69 -6.18 1.77
N ALA A 451 8.99 -5.94 1.96
CA ALA A 451 9.76 -4.93 1.25
C ALA A 451 11.22 -5.35 1.08
N SER A 452 11.96 -4.63 0.24
CA SER A 452 13.35 -4.90 -0.10
C SER A 452 14.28 -4.85 1.11
N LEU A 453 15.38 -5.62 1.03
CA LEU A 453 16.41 -5.77 2.06
C LEU A 453 17.81 -5.58 1.46
N GLU A 454 18.75 -5.16 2.31
CA GLU A 454 20.18 -5.24 2.00
C GLU A 454 20.64 -6.70 2.06
N THR A 455 21.40 -7.13 1.03
CA THR A 455 21.85 -8.52 0.89
C THR A 455 23.37 -8.71 0.83
N PRO A 456 24.19 -8.04 1.67
CA PRO A 456 25.66 -8.19 1.62
C PRO A 456 26.12 -9.60 2.04
N TRP A 457 25.21 -10.38 2.63
CA TRP A 457 25.41 -11.75 3.11
C TRP A 457 25.10 -12.82 2.02
N LEU A 458 24.74 -12.42 0.81
CA LEU A 458 24.33 -13.32 -0.28
C LEU A 458 25.35 -14.42 -0.57
N LYS A 459 26.62 -14.12 -0.43
CA LYS A 459 27.75 -15.09 -0.60
C LYS A 459 27.70 -16.29 0.36
N ASN A 460 26.91 -16.21 1.42
CA ASN A 460 26.78 -17.26 2.45
C ASN A 460 25.66 -18.27 2.14
N CYS A 461 24.98 -18.14 1.00
CA CYS A 461 23.98 -19.10 0.55
C CYS A 461 24.16 -19.37 -0.95
N ARG A 462 23.82 -20.59 -1.37
CA ARG A 462 23.86 -20.98 -2.80
C ARG A 462 22.58 -20.66 -3.51
N ALA A 463 21.45 -20.61 -2.79
CA ALA A 463 20.19 -20.19 -3.34
C ALA A 463 19.49 -19.20 -2.42
N LEU A 464 18.84 -18.19 -3.01
CA LEU A 464 18.02 -17.23 -2.33
C LEU A 464 16.64 -17.20 -3.00
N VAL A 465 15.62 -17.50 -2.19
CA VAL A 465 14.22 -17.51 -2.65
C VAL A 465 13.42 -16.50 -1.84
N TYR A 466 12.79 -15.57 -2.52
CA TYR A 466 11.96 -14.55 -1.91
C TYR A 466 10.48 -14.94 -1.97
N GLY A 467 9.95 -15.36 -0.85
CA GLY A 467 8.54 -15.74 -0.69
C GLY A 467 7.64 -14.59 -0.27
N ALA A 468 8.23 -13.45 0.06
CA ALA A 468 7.55 -12.28 0.61
C ALA A 468 6.62 -12.65 1.79
N LEU A 469 5.37 -12.20 1.79
CA LEU A 469 4.35 -12.54 2.79
C LEU A 469 3.23 -13.33 2.09
N GLY A 470 3.42 -14.65 2.02
CA GLY A 470 2.71 -15.55 1.12
C GLY A 470 1.27 -15.94 1.52
N GLY A 471 0.67 -15.29 2.55
CA GLY A 471 -0.66 -15.63 3.01
C GLY A 471 -0.73 -16.99 3.71
N GLN A 472 -1.94 -17.43 4.03
CA GLN A 472 -2.17 -18.62 4.86
C GLN A 472 -1.64 -19.94 4.26
N ALA A 473 -1.45 -20.02 2.95
CA ALA A 473 -0.97 -21.20 2.22
C ALA A 473 0.48 -21.05 1.71
N GLY A 474 1.20 -20.01 2.14
CA GLY A 474 2.53 -19.67 1.65
C GLY A 474 3.59 -20.74 1.89
N ALA A 475 3.49 -21.50 2.99
CA ALA A 475 4.44 -22.56 3.30
C ALA A 475 4.38 -23.72 2.30
N GLY A 476 3.18 -24.20 1.97
CA GLY A 476 2.98 -25.22 0.94
C GLY A 476 3.42 -24.75 -0.43
N ALA A 477 3.08 -23.50 -0.80
CA ALA A 477 3.52 -22.88 -2.04
C ALA A 477 5.05 -22.81 -2.17
N MET A 478 5.74 -22.46 -1.09
CA MET A 478 7.19 -22.41 -1.07
C MET A 478 7.82 -23.79 -1.31
N LEU A 479 7.31 -24.83 -0.68
CA LEU A 479 7.78 -26.20 -0.90
C LEU A 479 7.52 -26.68 -2.34
N ASP A 480 6.38 -26.31 -2.93
CA ASP A 480 6.08 -26.62 -4.34
C ASP A 480 7.14 -26.01 -5.28
N VAL A 481 7.62 -24.80 -4.97
CA VAL A 481 8.70 -24.15 -5.74
C VAL A 481 10.06 -24.81 -5.44
N LEU A 482 10.42 -25.01 -4.17
CA LEU A 482 11.72 -25.58 -3.80
C LEU A 482 11.95 -26.98 -4.38
N THR A 483 10.88 -27.76 -4.56
CA THR A 483 10.93 -29.13 -5.12
C THR A 483 10.71 -29.18 -6.63
N GLY A 484 10.48 -28.04 -7.28
CA GLY A 484 10.26 -27.97 -8.72
C GLY A 484 8.88 -28.45 -9.18
N LYS A 485 7.95 -28.69 -8.27
CA LYS A 485 6.54 -28.94 -8.61
C LYS A 485 5.92 -27.73 -9.30
N VAL A 486 6.36 -26.53 -8.89
CA VAL A 486 6.08 -25.27 -9.58
C VAL A 486 7.40 -24.63 -9.99
N CYS A 487 7.55 -24.29 -11.27
CA CYS A 487 8.69 -23.55 -11.77
C CYS A 487 8.55 -22.07 -11.36
N PRO A 488 9.52 -21.45 -10.66
CA PRO A 488 9.44 -20.06 -10.29
C PRO A 488 9.38 -19.16 -11.53
N GLY A 489 8.42 -18.26 -11.57
CA GLY A 489 8.21 -17.30 -12.65
C GLY A 489 7.99 -15.87 -12.13
N GLY A 490 8.04 -15.68 -10.83
CA GLY A 490 7.88 -14.36 -10.21
C GLY A 490 9.04 -13.42 -10.54
N LYS A 491 8.73 -12.13 -10.65
CA LYS A 491 9.68 -11.04 -10.91
C LYS A 491 9.50 -9.94 -9.88
N LEU A 492 10.59 -9.36 -9.40
CA LEU A 492 10.53 -8.29 -8.40
C LEU A 492 9.69 -7.10 -8.89
N ALA A 493 8.75 -6.67 -8.06
CA ALA A 493 7.94 -5.48 -8.30
C ALA A 493 8.57 -4.19 -7.70
N GLU A 494 9.77 -4.30 -7.16
CA GLU A 494 10.57 -3.20 -6.61
C GLU A 494 12.06 -3.46 -6.78
N THR A 495 12.84 -2.39 -6.87
CA THR A 495 14.31 -2.44 -6.91
C THR A 495 14.87 -2.74 -5.52
N TRP A 496 15.81 -3.66 -5.43
CA TRP A 496 16.57 -3.91 -4.21
C TRP A 496 17.92 -3.20 -4.29
N ALA A 497 18.04 -2.07 -3.60
CA ALA A 497 19.32 -1.35 -3.51
C ALA A 497 20.35 -2.16 -2.71
N ASN A 498 21.64 -1.99 -3.00
CA ASN A 498 22.71 -2.62 -2.23
C ASN A 498 22.70 -2.14 -0.76
N ALA A 499 22.36 -0.87 -0.54
CA ALA A 499 22.26 -0.28 0.78
C ALA A 499 21.25 0.87 0.82
N TYR A 500 20.65 1.12 1.99
CA TYR A 500 19.67 2.20 2.17
C TYR A 500 20.20 3.58 1.75
N HIS A 501 21.48 3.83 1.98
CA HIS A 501 22.10 5.10 1.59
C HIS A 501 22.12 5.33 0.07
N GLU A 502 21.88 4.33 -0.75
CA GLU A 502 21.78 4.42 -2.22
C GLU A 502 20.34 4.69 -2.70
N THR A 503 19.36 4.69 -1.81
CA THR A 503 17.97 4.95 -2.19
C THR A 503 17.72 6.46 -2.40
N PRO A 504 16.85 6.85 -3.34
CA PRO A 504 16.67 8.26 -3.70
C PRO A 504 16.02 9.11 -2.60
N ALA A 505 15.04 8.56 -1.89
CA ALA A 505 14.27 9.28 -0.87
C ALA A 505 14.98 9.44 0.47
N ARG A 506 16.14 8.82 0.67
CA ARG A 506 16.82 8.72 1.98
C ARG A 506 16.94 10.04 2.75
N ALA A 507 17.28 11.12 2.08
CA ALA A 507 17.53 12.41 2.75
C ALA A 507 16.24 13.09 3.22
N HIS A 508 15.09 12.74 2.65
CA HIS A 508 13.82 13.43 2.84
C HIS A 508 12.67 12.48 3.21
N PHE A 509 12.99 11.25 3.63
CA PHE A 509 12.01 10.29 4.14
C PHE A 509 11.91 10.39 5.67
N GLY A 510 10.70 10.36 6.20
CA GLY A 510 10.41 10.42 7.62
C GLY A 510 10.27 11.85 8.16
N GLY A 511 11.31 12.65 8.07
CA GLY A 511 11.34 14.06 8.46
C GLY A 511 11.01 14.36 9.95
N GLU A 512 11.67 15.33 10.55
CA GLU A 512 11.38 15.74 11.94
C GLU A 512 10.31 16.84 12.04
N GLY A 513 9.93 17.43 10.90
CA GLY A 513 8.98 18.52 10.81
C GLY A 513 7.59 18.10 10.30
N ARG A 514 6.79 19.09 9.93
CA ARG A 514 5.47 18.84 9.32
C ARG A 514 5.53 18.46 7.86
N THR A 515 6.55 18.92 7.11
CA THR A 515 6.68 18.68 5.68
C THR A 515 7.55 17.48 5.39
N VAL A 516 7.17 16.75 4.35
CA VAL A 516 7.96 15.67 3.77
C VAL A 516 8.18 16.01 2.31
N GLU A 517 9.41 16.32 1.95
CA GLU A 517 9.75 16.81 0.63
C GLU A 517 10.03 15.64 -0.32
N TYR A 518 9.36 15.61 -1.44
CA TYR A 518 9.51 14.59 -2.49
C TYR A 518 10.51 15.11 -3.55
N ARG A 519 11.71 15.46 -3.08
CA ARG A 519 12.73 16.11 -3.94
C ARG A 519 13.23 15.23 -5.06
N GLU A 520 13.18 13.92 -4.89
CA GLU A 520 13.57 12.97 -5.92
C GLU A 520 12.67 13.00 -7.16
N SER A 521 11.50 13.66 -7.09
CA SER A 521 10.55 13.80 -8.19
C SER A 521 10.21 12.44 -8.82
N LEU A 522 10.41 12.26 -10.12
CA LEU A 522 10.12 11.02 -10.84
C LEU A 522 11.11 9.88 -10.56
N TYR A 523 12.21 10.17 -9.87
CA TYR A 523 13.30 9.23 -9.67
C TYR A 523 13.09 8.34 -8.45
N VAL A 524 12.13 7.41 -8.53
CA VAL A 524 11.84 6.40 -7.51
C VAL A 524 12.22 5.02 -8.06
N GLY A 525 12.82 4.17 -7.23
CA GLY A 525 13.17 2.80 -7.58
C GLY A 525 14.06 2.70 -8.83
N TYR A 526 13.69 1.82 -9.78
CA TYR A 526 14.48 1.61 -10.99
C TYR A 526 14.62 2.88 -11.85
N ARG A 527 13.65 3.79 -11.81
CA ARG A 527 13.73 5.08 -12.51
C ARG A 527 14.96 5.86 -12.07
N TYR A 528 15.24 5.84 -10.76
CA TYR A 528 16.45 6.43 -10.20
C TYR A 528 17.70 5.63 -10.56
N HIS A 529 17.73 4.35 -10.21
CA HIS A 529 18.91 3.51 -10.36
C HIS A 529 19.42 3.48 -11.81
N GLN A 530 18.49 3.33 -12.77
CA GLN A 530 18.84 3.31 -14.20
C GLN A 530 19.30 4.67 -14.73
N THR A 531 18.72 5.78 -14.26
CA THR A 531 19.07 7.12 -14.77
C THR A 531 20.36 7.61 -14.15
N ALA A 532 20.57 7.39 -12.85
CA ALA A 532 21.77 7.78 -12.12
C ALA A 532 22.94 6.82 -12.34
N GLY A 533 22.72 5.67 -12.99
CA GLY A 533 23.76 4.65 -13.20
C GLY A 533 24.23 3.98 -11.91
N ILE A 534 23.37 3.88 -10.90
CA ILE A 534 23.68 3.24 -9.62
C ILE A 534 23.22 1.78 -9.67
N PRO A 535 24.14 0.81 -9.58
CA PRO A 535 23.77 -0.61 -9.65
C PRO A 535 22.89 -1.01 -8.46
N ALA A 536 21.90 -1.84 -8.73
CA ALA A 536 21.04 -2.47 -7.71
C ALA A 536 21.58 -3.85 -7.34
N ALA A 537 21.28 -4.32 -6.13
CA ALA A 537 21.53 -5.72 -5.75
C ALA A 537 20.67 -6.66 -6.61
N PHE A 538 19.39 -6.30 -6.77
CA PHE A 538 18.49 -6.94 -7.72
C PHE A 538 17.61 -5.86 -8.38
N PRO A 539 17.63 -5.76 -9.71
CA PRO A 539 16.91 -4.73 -10.42
C PRO A 539 15.39 -5.02 -10.45
N PHE A 540 14.59 -3.99 -10.69
CA PHE A 540 13.16 -4.11 -10.92
C PHE A 540 12.87 -5.09 -12.09
N GLY A 541 11.90 -5.96 -11.91
CA GLY A 541 11.55 -6.98 -12.88
C GLY A 541 12.45 -8.22 -12.87
N TYR A 542 13.46 -8.29 -12.01
CA TYR A 542 14.38 -9.42 -11.92
C TYR A 542 13.75 -10.64 -11.26
N GLY A 543 14.11 -11.82 -11.74
CA GLY A 543 13.79 -13.12 -11.18
C GLY A 543 14.29 -14.23 -12.08
N LEU A 544 14.89 -15.26 -11.49
CA LEU A 544 15.36 -16.47 -12.18
C LEU A 544 14.24 -17.49 -12.32
N SER A 545 14.45 -18.47 -13.18
CA SER A 545 13.56 -19.60 -13.42
C SER A 545 14.34 -20.91 -13.43
N TYR A 546 13.65 -22.05 -13.39
CA TYR A 546 14.25 -23.37 -13.64
C TYR A 546 14.34 -23.71 -15.14
N THR A 547 13.83 -22.81 -15.99
CA THR A 547 13.90 -22.92 -17.45
C THR A 547 14.49 -21.65 -18.05
N SER A 548 14.66 -21.61 -19.35
CA SER A 548 15.23 -20.46 -20.09
C SER A 548 14.31 -20.09 -21.25
N PHE A 549 14.33 -18.80 -21.60
CA PHE A 549 13.49 -18.26 -22.67
C PHE A 549 14.34 -17.44 -23.65
N GLU A 550 13.99 -17.56 -24.93
CA GLU A 550 14.55 -16.75 -26.01
C GLU A 550 13.48 -15.82 -26.57
N TYR A 551 13.85 -14.60 -26.94
CA TYR A 551 12.97 -13.61 -27.56
C TYR A 551 13.45 -13.34 -29.00
N SER A 552 12.53 -13.35 -29.96
CA SER A 552 12.81 -13.12 -31.36
C SER A 552 11.70 -12.35 -32.06
N ASP A 553 11.89 -12.03 -33.32
CA ASP A 553 10.91 -11.53 -34.28
C ASP A 553 10.15 -10.29 -33.85
N LEU A 554 10.84 -9.34 -33.19
CA LEU A 554 10.24 -8.10 -32.69
C LEU A 554 9.66 -7.26 -33.83
N LYS A 555 8.37 -6.99 -33.77
CA LYS A 555 7.64 -5.98 -34.56
C LYS A 555 7.18 -4.88 -33.61
N ALA A 556 7.52 -3.65 -33.92
CA ALA A 556 7.27 -2.51 -33.05
C ALA A 556 6.64 -1.32 -33.77
N GLY A 557 5.77 -0.62 -33.07
CA GLY A 557 5.13 0.62 -33.55
C GLY A 557 4.55 1.42 -32.37
N PRO A 558 3.96 2.60 -32.64
CA PRO A 558 3.38 3.44 -31.59
C PRO A 558 2.22 2.75 -30.84
N ALA A 559 1.57 1.76 -31.43
CA ALA A 559 0.46 1.03 -30.82
C ALA A 559 0.93 -0.14 -29.92
N GLY A 560 2.23 -0.49 -29.94
CA GLY A 560 2.77 -1.57 -29.14
C GLY A 560 3.83 -2.41 -29.85
N VAL A 561 4.10 -3.56 -29.26
CA VAL A 561 5.05 -4.54 -29.78
C VAL A 561 4.42 -5.91 -29.91
N THR A 562 4.89 -6.70 -30.88
CA THR A 562 4.66 -8.15 -30.96
C THR A 562 6.03 -8.82 -31.14
N LEU A 563 6.27 -9.91 -30.42
CA LEU A 563 7.49 -10.70 -30.46
C LEU A 563 7.18 -12.17 -30.24
N THR A 564 8.08 -13.04 -30.61
CA THR A 564 8.00 -14.48 -30.33
C THR A 564 8.81 -14.78 -29.07
N VAL A 565 8.24 -15.51 -28.11
CA VAL A 565 8.94 -16.04 -26.92
C VAL A 565 8.98 -17.56 -27.04
N THR A 566 10.16 -18.16 -26.87
CA THR A 566 10.39 -19.59 -26.92
C THR A 566 10.96 -20.09 -25.60
N ASN A 567 10.39 -21.14 -25.03
CA ASN A 567 10.99 -21.85 -23.90
C ASN A 567 12.10 -22.77 -24.43
N THR A 568 13.34 -22.39 -24.22
CA THR A 568 14.54 -23.12 -24.67
C THR A 568 15.07 -24.11 -23.63
N GLY A 569 14.48 -24.15 -22.44
CA GLY A 569 14.88 -25.07 -21.38
C GLY A 569 14.11 -26.38 -21.40
N SER A 570 14.28 -27.16 -20.34
CA SER A 570 13.72 -28.54 -20.23
C SER A 570 12.49 -28.60 -19.31
N VAL A 571 12.08 -27.49 -18.70
CA VAL A 571 10.96 -27.43 -17.76
C VAL A 571 9.92 -26.43 -18.26
N ALA A 572 8.64 -26.76 -18.10
CA ALA A 572 7.56 -25.81 -18.36
C ALA A 572 7.60 -24.66 -17.34
N GLY A 573 7.40 -23.43 -17.80
CA GLY A 573 7.47 -22.27 -16.93
C GLY A 573 6.81 -21.04 -17.54
N ALA A 574 6.67 -20.02 -16.69
CA ALA A 574 6.15 -18.72 -17.10
C ALA A 574 7.29 -17.72 -17.30
N GLU A 575 7.18 -16.92 -18.38
CA GLU A 575 8.02 -15.73 -18.57
C GLU A 575 7.16 -14.47 -18.51
N ILE A 576 7.74 -13.40 -17.97
CA ILE A 576 7.13 -12.07 -17.91
C ILE A 576 7.90 -11.16 -18.83
N VAL A 577 7.34 -10.90 -20.01
CA VAL A 577 7.89 -9.98 -21.00
C VAL A 577 7.56 -8.56 -20.59
N GLN A 578 8.58 -7.73 -20.42
CA GLN A 578 8.47 -6.35 -19.94
C GLN A 578 8.81 -5.38 -21.06
N LEU A 579 7.94 -4.38 -21.28
CA LEU A 579 8.12 -3.35 -22.30
C LEU A 579 8.39 -2.01 -21.63
N TYR A 580 9.59 -1.50 -21.84
CA TYR A 580 10.02 -0.18 -21.37
C TYR A 580 10.09 0.80 -22.55
N VAL A 581 9.72 2.05 -22.27
CA VAL A 581 9.83 3.16 -23.22
C VAL A 581 10.89 4.12 -22.75
N ALA A 582 11.82 4.45 -23.62
CA ALA A 582 12.90 5.40 -23.40
C ALA A 582 12.86 6.51 -24.45
N LYS A 583 13.28 7.73 -24.05
CA LYS A 583 13.45 8.87 -24.96
C LYS A 583 14.87 9.45 -24.80
N PRO A 584 15.86 8.91 -25.53
CA PRO A 584 17.28 9.29 -25.36
C PRO A 584 17.56 10.77 -25.66
N ASP A 585 16.79 11.38 -26.55
CA ASP A 585 16.92 12.79 -27.00
C ASP A 585 15.94 13.74 -26.29
N ALA A 586 15.47 13.37 -25.09
CA ALA A 586 14.51 14.16 -24.33
C ALA A 586 15.02 15.57 -24.02
N LYS A 587 14.18 16.58 -24.24
CA LYS A 587 14.47 17.99 -23.94
C LYS A 587 14.06 18.39 -22.51
N ILE A 588 13.29 17.53 -21.85
CA ILE A 588 12.87 17.67 -20.46
C ILE A 588 13.49 16.50 -19.68
N PHE A 589 13.76 16.68 -18.38
CA PHE A 589 14.26 15.58 -17.58
C PHE A 589 13.22 14.44 -17.52
N ARG A 590 13.68 13.21 -17.68
CA ARG A 590 12.89 11.97 -17.65
C ARG A 590 13.74 10.85 -17.08
N PRO A 591 13.09 9.81 -16.50
CA PRO A 591 13.78 8.54 -16.28
C PRO A 591 14.38 7.97 -17.58
N ALA A 592 15.51 7.26 -17.47
CA ALA A 592 16.17 6.64 -18.60
C ALA A 592 15.26 5.68 -19.37
N GLN A 593 14.30 5.09 -18.69
CA GLN A 593 13.23 4.28 -19.24
C GLN A 593 12.10 4.13 -18.23
N GLU A 594 10.91 3.83 -18.70
CA GLU A 594 9.71 3.60 -17.88
C GLU A 594 8.94 2.39 -18.38
N LEU A 595 8.46 1.54 -17.47
CA LEU A 595 7.57 0.44 -17.79
C LEU A 595 6.26 0.98 -18.35
N LYS A 596 5.87 0.52 -19.54
CA LYS A 596 4.64 0.93 -20.22
C LYS A 596 3.80 -0.24 -20.69
N GLY A 597 4.30 -1.46 -20.51
CA GLY A 597 3.56 -2.67 -20.83
C GLY A 597 4.25 -3.93 -20.31
N PHE A 598 3.49 -4.97 -20.11
CA PHE A 598 4.01 -6.31 -19.79
C PHE A 598 3.01 -7.39 -20.18
N ALA A 599 3.52 -8.61 -20.35
CA ALA A 599 2.69 -9.78 -20.58
C ALA A 599 3.33 -11.01 -19.94
N LYS A 600 2.51 -11.83 -19.27
CA LYS A 600 2.92 -13.13 -18.74
C LYS A 600 2.51 -14.23 -19.71
N VAL A 601 3.44 -15.11 -20.03
CA VAL A 601 3.21 -16.25 -20.92
C VAL A 601 3.75 -17.54 -20.31
N PHE A 602 2.93 -18.59 -20.29
CA PHE A 602 3.35 -19.91 -19.84
C PHE A 602 3.65 -20.78 -21.05
N LEU A 603 4.82 -21.45 -21.08
CA LEU A 603 5.30 -22.24 -22.22
C LEU A 603 5.84 -23.59 -21.75
N ASN A 604 5.51 -24.65 -22.48
CA ASN A 604 6.13 -25.95 -22.33
C ASN A 604 7.54 -25.96 -22.96
N PRO A 605 8.42 -26.91 -22.60
CA PRO A 605 9.71 -27.05 -23.24
C PRO A 605 9.63 -27.10 -24.78
N GLY A 606 10.37 -26.22 -25.44
CA GLY A 606 10.37 -26.10 -26.90
C GLY A 606 9.16 -25.36 -27.49
N GLU A 607 8.19 -24.98 -26.72
CA GLU A 607 7.03 -24.19 -27.17
C GLU A 607 7.44 -22.75 -27.47
N SER A 608 6.93 -22.22 -28.59
CA SER A 608 7.06 -20.82 -29.00
C SER A 608 5.68 -20.20 -29.08
N ARG A 609 5.55 -18.93 -28.68
CA ARG A 609 4.30 -18.17 -28.74
C ARG A 609 4.54 -16.70 -29.04
N ASP A 610 3.70 -16.16 -29.92
CA ASP A 610 3.67 -14.73 -30.17
C ASP A 610 3.00 -14.00 -29.00
N VAL A 611 3.70 -12.98 -28.49
CA VAL A 611 3.26 -12.14 -27.38
C VAL A 611 3.08 -10.72 -27.89
N THR A 612 1.89 -10.16 -27.70
CA THR A 612 1.59 -8.78 -28.06
C THR A 612 1.40 -7.95 -26.80
N ILE A 613 2.13 -6.83 -26.70
CA ILE A 613 2.02 -5.87 -25.61
C ILE A 613 1.56 -4.54 -26.20
N PRO A 614 0.31 -4.14 -25.97
CA PRO A 614 -0.21 -2.86 -26.46
C PRO A 614 0.37 -1.69 -25.66
N LEU A 615 0.54 -0.56 -26.31
CA LEU A 615 0.81 0.72 -25.69
C LEU A 615 -0.45 1.59 -25.72
N ASP A 616 -0.75 2.22 -24.59
CA ASP A 616 -1.87 3.15 -24.44
C ASP A 616 -1.40 4.63 -24.45
N ASP A 617 -2.29 5.55 -24.17
CA ASP A 617 -2.02 7.00 -24.12
C ASP A 617 -0.95 7.38 -23.09
N LYS A 618 -0.67 6.51 -22.12
CA LYS A 618 0.33 6.75 -21.06
C LYS A 618 1.75 6.46 -21.49
N ALA A 619 1.93 5.85 -22.67
CA ALA A 619 3.23 5.37 -23.11
C ALA A 619 4.23 6.51 -23.37
N PHE A 620 3.79 7.61 -23.95
CA PHE A 620 4.66 8.69 -24.42
C PHE A 620 4.40 10.05 -23.77
N ARG A 621 3.29 10.18 -23.04
CA ARG A 621 2.84 11.45 -22.46
C ARG A 621 3.69 11.86 -21.25
N TYR A 622 3.72 13.17 -21.01
CA TYR A 622 4.21 13.79 -19.78
C TYR A 622 3.24 14.91 -19.37
N TRP A 623 3.22 15.25 -18.08
CA TRP A 623 2.41 16.37 -17.63
C TRP A 623 3.18 17.68 -17.81
N ASN A 624 2.61 18.58 -18.57
CA ASN A 624 3.19 19.91 -18.80
C ASN A 624 2.58 20.93 -17.83
N VAL A 625 3.37 21.37 -16.85
CA VAL A 625 2.95 22.33 -15.81
C VAL A 625 2.65 23.73 -16.32
N ARG A 626 2.99 24.06 -17.58
CA ARG A 626 2.64 25.36 -18.21
C ARG A 626 1.31 25.32 -18.93
N THR A 627 0.98 24.22 -19.57
CA THR A 627 -0.30 24.03 -20.26
C THR A 627 -1.37 23.42 -19.36
N ASN A 628 -0.98 22.82 -18.25
CA ASN A 628 -1.83 22.00 -17.37
C ASN A 628 -2.54 20.87 -18.14
N HIS A 629 -1.82 20.25 -19.06
CA HIS A 629 -2.31 19.14 -19.88
C HIS A 629 -1.24 18.06 -20.06
N TRP A 630 -1.72 16.85 -20.40
CA TRP A 630 -0.86 15.80 -20.90
C TRP A 630 -0.39 16.15 -22.30
N GLU A 631 0.91 16.15 -22.49
CA GLU A 631 1.57 16.47 -23.75
C GLU A 631 2.49 15.31 -24.18
N VAL A 632 2.83 15.24 -25.45
CA VAL A 632 3.75 14.27 -26.00
C VAL A 632 4.95 15.01 -26.59
N GLU A 633 6.14 14.68 -26.14
CA GLU A 633 7.37 15.18 -26.75
C GLU A 633 7.66 14.40 -28.03
N GLY A 634 7.52 15.03 -29.19
CA GLY A 634 7.77 14.38 -30.49
C GLY A 634 9.22 13.93 -30.68
N GLY A 635 9.43 12.98 -31.59
CA GLY A 635 10.74 12.51 -31.98
C GLY A 635 10.95 11.00 -31.81
N CYS A 636 12.22 10.59 -31.69
CA CYS A 636 12.57 9.18 -31.57
C CYS A 636 12.35 8.64 -30.16
N TYR A 637 11.75 7.47 -30.08
CA TYR A 637 11.62 6.69 -28.86
C TYR A 637 12.21 5.32 -29.06
N GLU A 638 12.87 4.79 -28.05
CA GLU A 638 13.36 3.42 -28.03
C GLU A 638 12.40 2.55 -27.20
N LEU A 639 11.85 1.52 -27.84
CA LEU A 639 11.07 0.47 -27.20
C LEU A 639 12.04 -0.66 -26.84
N ARG A 640 12.10 -0.97 -25.54
CA ARG A 640 13.02 -1.94 -24.96
C ARG A 640 12.22 -3.10 -24.39
N VAL A 641 12.41 -4.28 -24.94
CA VAL A 641 11.73 -5.50 -24.48
C VAL A 641 12.73 -6.36 -23.71
N GLY A 642 12.41 -6.70 -22.48
CA GLY A 642 13.31 -7.43 -21.61
C GLY A 642 12.62 -8.36 -20.61
N ALA A 643 13.45 -9.11 -19.88
CA ALA A 643 13.06 -9.94 -18.75
C ALA A 643 13.22 -9.21 -17.40
N SER A 644 13.85 -8.05 -17.41
CA SER A 644 13.92 -7.07 -16.31
C SER A 644 14.28 -5.70 -16.89
N CYS A 645 14.30 -4.65 -16.05
CA CYS A 645 14.75 -3.32 -16.48
C CYS A 645 16.25 -3.28 -16.90
N GLU A 646 17.04 -4.29 -16.56
CA GLU A 646 18.45 -4.42 -16.96
C GLU A 646 18.69 -5.50 -18.02
N ASP A 647 17.91 -6.59 -18.03
CA ASP A 647 17.99 -7.64 -19.04
C ASP A 647 17.12 -7.30 -20.26
N ILE A 648 17.58 -6.32 -21.04
CA ILE A 648 16.92 -5.91 -22.29
C ILE A 648 17.42 -6.78 -23.44
N ARG A 649 16.54 -7.58 -24.00
CA ARG A 649 16.84 -8.58 -25.04
C ARG A 649 16.59 -8.08 -26.45
N LEU A 650 15.54 -7.27 -26.64
CA LEU A 650 15.19 -6.72 -27.96
C LEU A 650 14.97 -5.21 -27.86
N ARG A 651 15.29 -4.50 -28.94
CA ARG A 651 15.14 -3.06 -29.05
C ARG A 651 14.58 -2.67 -30.41
N ALA A 652 13.76 -1.63 -30.42
CA ALA A 652 13.30 -1.01 -31.65
C ALA A 652 13.20 0.50 -31.46
N VAL A 653 13.49 1.25 -32.50
CA VAL A 653 13.32 2.71 -32.51
C VAL A 653 12.09 3.03 -33.34
N ILE A 654 11.23 3.87 -32.77
CA ILE A 654 10.03 4.39 -33.44
C ILE A 654 10.03 5.91 -33.41
N THR A 655 9.31 6.52 -34.34
CA THR A 655 9.04 7.96 -34.32
C THR A 655 7.61 8.19 -33.85
N VAL A 656 7.45 9.09 -32.89
CA VAL A 656 6.16 9.48 -32.35
C VAL A 656 5.92 10.95 -32.65
N GLU A 657 4.74 11.27 -33.14
CA GLU A 657 4.32 12.67 -33.35
C GLU A 657 4.05 13.33 -32.00
N GLY A 658 4.61 14.51 -31.80
CA GLY A 658 4.46 15.27 -30.57
C GLY A 658 3.33 16.27 -30.62
N THR A 659 2.94 16.74 -29.43
CA THR A 659 2.06 17.90 -29.30
C THR A 659 2.89 19.20 -29.42
N VAL A 660 2.25 20.29 -29.83
CA VAL A 660 2.90 21.61 -29.85
C VAL A 660 2.70 22.28 -28.50
N ALA A 661 3.70 22.16 -27.65
CA ALA A 661 3.64 22.68 -26.28
C ALA A 661 4.98 23.39 -25.90
N PRO A 662 4.93 24.44 -25.05
CA PRO A 662 6.14 25.07 -24.56
C PRO A 662 6.90 24.12 -23.62
N ASN A 663 8.24 24.27 -23.56
CA ASN A 663 9.03 23.54 -22.55
C ASN A 663 8.58 23.95 -21.14
N PRO A 664 8.14 23.00 -20.27
CA PRO A 664 7.64 23.31 -18.93
C PRO A 664 8.70 23.93 -18.01
N TYR A 665 9.96 23.75 -18.33
CA TYR A 665 11.10 24.14 -17.51
C TYR A 665 12.00 25.19 -18.16
N GLU A 666 11.53 25.84 -19.21
CA GLU A 666 12.29 26.91 -19.88
C GLU A 666 12.68 28.03 -18.90
N GLY A 667 13.99 28.34 -18.86
CA GLY A 667 14.55 29.34 -17.96
C GLY A 667 14.74 28.88 -16.50
N LYS A 668 14.45 27.62 -16.17
CA LYS A 668 14.69 27.05 -14.85
C LYS A 668 16.00 26.28 -14.82
N ASP A 669 16.78 26.50 -13.76
CA ASP A 669 17.97 25.69 -13.48
C ASP A 669 17.53 24.41 -12.74
N LEU A 670 17.63 23.27 -13.39
CA LEU A 670 17.23 21.95 -12.88
C LEU A 670 18.32 20.91 -13.21
N LEU A 671 19.58 21.30 -13.08
CA LEU A 671 20.74 20.48 -13.50
C LEU A 671 20.72 19.09 -12.84
N HIS A 672 20.50 19.02 -11.54
CA HIS A 672 20.54 17.75 -10.82
C HIS A 672 19.32 16.86 -11.12
N TYR A 673 18.20 17.44 -11.59
CA TYR A 673 17.09 16.65 -12.14
C TYR A 673 17.40 16.05 -13.50
N GLN A 674 18.16 16.76 -14.35
CA GLN A 674 18.56 16.24 -15.66
C GLN A 674 19.53 15.05 -15.55
N THR A 675 20.36 15.03 -14.51
CA THR A 675 21.37 14.00 -14.27
C THR A 675 20.95 12.94 -13.25
N ALA A 676 19.73 13.06 -12.67
CA ALA A 676 19.22 12.25 -11.56
C ALA A 676 20.14 12.23 -10.33
N GLU A 677 20.92 13.28 -10.11
CA GLU A 677 21.76 13.44 -8.92
C GLU A 677 20.94 13.93 -7.72
N VAL A 678 19.90 13.16 -7.37
CA VAL A 678 18.87 13.56 -6.40
C VAL A 678 19.40 14.02 -5.04
N ARG A 679 20.58 13.57 -4.65
CA ARG A 679 21.22 13.97 -3.38
C ARG A 679 21.84 15.36 -3.42
N LYS A 680 22.01 15.93 -4.62
CA LYS A 680 22.61 17.26 -4.84
C LYS A 680 21.54 18.33 -5.09
N ILE A 681 20.28 17.96 -5.19
CA ILE A 681 19.18 18.89 -5.42
C ILE A 681 19.15 19.92 -4.31
N THR A 682 19.35 21.17 -4.71
CA THR A 682 19.33 22.33 -3.83
C THR A 682 17.91 22.81 -3.53
N ASP A 683 17.73 23.62 -2.48
CA ASP A 683 16.44 24.25 -2.21
C ASP A 683 15.96 25.09 -3.40
N ALA A 684 16.88 25.84 -4.03
CA ALA A 684 16.56 26.66 -5.20
C ALA A 684 16.04 25.83 -6.40
N GLU A 685 16.63 24.68 -6.67
CA GLU A 685 16.16 23.76 -7.72
C GLU A 685 14.80 23.16 -7.37
N PHE A 686 14.61 22.76 -6.11
CA PHE A 686 13.34 22.21 -5.67
C PHE A 686 12.22 23.28 -5.70
N GLU A 687 12.51 24.52 -5.26
CA GLU A 687 11.58 25.64 -5.40
C GLU A 687 11.29 26.00 -6.86
N ALA A 688 12.30 25.94 -7.73
CA ALA A 688 12.11 26.11 -9.15
C ALA A 688 11.20 25.02 -9.75
N LEU A 689 11.37 23.77 -9.32
CA LEU A 689 10.49 22.65 -9.72
C LEU A 689 9.06 22.85 -9.18
N LEU A 690 8.90 23.14 -7.89
CA LEU A 690 7.61 23.39 -7.25
C LEU A 690 6.89 24.61 -7.82
N GLY A 691 7.62 25.59 -8.36
CA GLY A 691 7.09 26.89 -8.79
C GLY A 691 6.69 27.81 -7.62
N ARG A 692 7.13 27.50 -6.40
CA ARG A 692 6.87 28.25 -5.15
C ARG A 692 7.93 27.95 -4.11
N PRO A 693 8.06 28.78 -3.07
CA PRO A 693 8.97 28.50 -1.95
C PRO A 693 8.60 27.20 -1.23
N ILE A 694 9.61 26.53 -0.66
CA ILE A 694 9.44 25.37 0.21
C ILE A 694 8.69 25.82 1.47
N PRO A 695 7.59 25.16 1.87
CA PRO A 695 6.85 25.53 3.07
C PRO A 695 7.68 25.32 4.34
N GLU A 696 7.43 26.15 5.35
CA GLU A 696 8.07 26.02 6.66
C GLU A 696 7.65 24.71 7.34
N SER A 697 8.61 23.90 7.76
CA SER A 697 8.42 22.56 8.35
C SER A 697 8.23 22.56 9.88
N LYS A 698 8.08 23.71 10.53
CA LYS A 698 7.97 23.79 12.00
C LYS A 698 6.68 23.20 12.53
N ILE A 699 6.79 22.47 13.65
CA ILE A 699 5.65 22.00 14.43
C ILE A 699 4.98 23.23 15.07
N LYS A 700 3.68 23.39 14.81
CA LYS A 700 2.87 24.47 15.39
C LYS A 700 1.94 23.87 16.45
N VAL A 701 1.69 24.65 17.52
CA VAL A 701 0.72 24.28 18.56
C VAL A 701 -0.68 24.61 18.06
N ASP A 702 -1.27 23.68 17.33
CA ASP A 702 -2.60 23.77 16.75
C ASP A 702 -3.31 22.39 16.80
N ARG A 703 -4.49 22.28 16.20
CA ARG A 703 -5.28 21.03 16.13
C ARG A 703 -4.55 19.87 15.47
N ASN A 704 -3.54 20.13 14.65
CA ASN A 704 -2.76 19.13 13.90
C ASN A 704 -1.46 18.70 14.62
N MET A 705 -1.19 19.25 15.80
CA MET A 705 -0.15 18.77 16.70
C MET A 705 -0.51 17.36 17.17
N THR A 706 0.45 16.43 17.14
CA THR A 706 0.23 15.08 17.65
C THR A 706 0.29 15.02 19.17
N LEU A 707 -0.30 13.99 19.79
CA LEU A 707 -0.22 13.79 21.24
C LEU A 707 1.24 13.63 21.71
N GLY A 708 2.08 12.97 20.90
CA GLY A 708 3.52 12.86 21.18
C GLY A 708 4.25 14.20 21.14
N GLU A 709 3.77 15.15 20.34
CA GLU A 709 4.36 16.48 20.18
C GLU A 709 3.89 17.51 21.25
N LEU A 710 2.98 17.14 22.14
CA LEU A 710 2.55 18.02 23.23
C LEU A 710 3.72 18.54 24.08
N SER A 711 4.85 17.84 24.07
CA SER A 711 6.11 18.30 24.67
C SER A 711 6.67 19.60 24.07
N HIS A 712 6.27 19.98 22.84
CA HIS A 712 6.64 21.24 22.20
C HIS A 712 5.73 22.41 22.62
N GLY A 713 4.64 22.11 23.33
CA GLY A 713 3.74 23.10 23.89
C GLY A 713 4.30 23.73 25.20
N ARG A 714 3.50 24.61 25.80
CA ARG A 714 3.83 25.32 27.06
C ARG A 714 3.10 24.72 28.26
N SER A 715 2.46 23.58 28.13
CA SER A 715 1.66 22.93 29.14
C SER A 715 2.44 21.84 29.90
N PRO A 716 2.52 21.92 31.24
CA PRO A 716 3.05 20.86 32.07
C PRO A 716 2.25 19.55 31.95
N LEU A 717 0.91 19.64 31.80
CA LEU A 717 0.05 18.44 31.56
C LEU A 717 0.32 17.80 30.20
N GLY A 718 0.47 18.61 29.15
CA GLY A 718 0.85 18.15 27.83
C GLY A 718 2.21 17.45 27.82
N TRP A 719 3.19 18.01 28.52
CA TRP A 719 4.51 17.38 28.69
C TRP A 719 4.41 16.04 29.41
N ALA A 720 3.64 15.98 30.50
CA ALA A 720 3.43 14.74 31.24
C ALA A 720 2.72 13.68 30.36
N ALA A 721 1.68 14.04 29.63
CA ALA A 721 0.94 13.14 28.73
C ALA A 721 1.86 12.59 27.63
N SER A 722 2.61 13.45 26.94
CA SER A 722 3.59 13.04 25.92
C SER A 722 4.67 12.12 26.49
N ALA A 723 5.19 12.43 27.70
CA ALA A 723 6.20 11.62 28.36
C ALA A 723 5.68 10.22 28.74
N VAL A 724 4.45 10.14 29.25
CA VAL A 724 3.79 8.87 29.61
C VAL A 724 3.57 8.02 28.37
N LEU A 725 2.97 8.58 27.31
CA LEU A 725 2.76 7.87 26.05
C LEU A 725 4.08 7.41 25.43
N GLY A 726 5.10 8.26 25.42
CA GLY A 726 6.42 7.91 24.91
C GLY A 726 7.11 6.81 25.74
N HIS A 727 6.91 6.79 27.08
CA HIS A 727 7.40 5.71 27.95
C HIS A 727 6.70 4.39 27.65
N LEU A 728 5.36 4.40 27.56
CA LEU A 728 4.58 3.21 27.27
C LEU A 728 4.92 2.64 25.89
N LEU A 729 5.10 3.50 24.90
CA LEU A 729 5.52 3.11 23.55
C LEU A 729 6.89 2.43 23.57
N ARG A 730 7.91 3.05 24.21
CA ARG A 730 9.24 2.43 24.33
C ARG A 730 9.17 1.06 25.01
N LYS A 731 8.44 0.96 26.12
CA LYS A 731 8.27 -0.31 26.84
C LYS A 731 7.61 -1.38 25.99
N SER A 732 6.62 -1.03 25.16
CA SER A 732 5.99 -1.99 24.24
C SER A 732 6.97 -2.46 23.16
N MET A 733 7.79 -1.56 22.63
CA MET A 733 8.84 -1.92 21.66
C MET A 733 9.91 -2.83 22.25
N GLU A 734 10.35 -2.57 23.48
CA GLU A 734 11.33 -3.39 24.19
C GLU A 734 10.81 -4.81 24.47
N ASN A 735 9.52 -4.98 24.63
CA ASN A 735 8.89 -6.29 24.82
C ASN A 735 8.73 -7.12 23.52
N GLY A 736 9.18 -6.57 22.38
CA GLY A 736 9.13 -7.26 21.10
C GLY A 736 7.75 -7.35 20.44
N LYS A 737 6.76 -6.65 20.98
CA LYS A 737 5.43 -6.49 20.42
C LYS A 737 5.00 -5.03 20.55
N PRO A 738 5.05 -4.22 19.49
CA PRO A 738 4.59 -2.85 19.55
C PRO A 738 3.10 -2.85 19.91
N ASP A 739 2.74 -2.03 20.89
CA ASP A 739 1.34 -1.73 21.12
C ASP A 739 0.88 -0.71 20.09
N LEU A 740 0.20 -1.19 19.06
CA LEU A 740 -0.26 -0.37 17.95
C LEU A 740 -1.26 0.70 18.39
N ASN A 741 -2.05 0.48 19.46
CA ASN A 741 -2.93 1.49 20.01
C ASN A 741 -2.15 2.67 20.60
N ILE A 742 -1.12 2.38 21.41
CA ILE A 742 -0.26 3.42 21.99
C ILE A 742 0.48 4.16 20.90
N LEU A 743 1.02 3.44 19.91
CA LEU A 743 1.72 4.05 18.78
C LEU A 743 0.79 4.97 17.98
N PHE A 744 -0.42 4.50 17.70
CA PHE A 744 -1.43 5.28 16.99
C PHE A 744 -1.79 6.55 17.78
N GLN A 745 -2.06 6.42 19.08
CA GLN A 745 -2.35 7.56 19.95
C GLN A 745 -1.18 8.54 19.99
N TYR A 746 0.05 8.06 20.11
CA TYR A 746 1.23 8.92 20.15
C TYR A 746 1.37 9.79 18.88
N ASN A 747 1.11 9.20 17.71
CA ASN A 747 1.22 9.89 16.42
C ASN A 747 -0.09 10.57 15.96
N MET A 748 -1.17 10.43 16.73
CA MET A 748 -2.48 10.98 16.42
C MET A 748 -2.52 12.50 16.67
N PRO A 749 -2.98 13.32 15.69
CA PRO A 749 -3.18 14.75 15.90
C PRO A 749 -4.35 14.99 16.84
N LEU A 750 -4.31 16.11 17.58
CA LEU A 750 -5.35 16.47 18.55
C LEU A 750 -6.76 16.49 17.96
N ARG A 751 -6.91 16.93 16.68
CA ARG A 751 -8.21 16.92 15.99
C ARG A 751 -8.83 15.52 15.85
N ALA A 752 -7.98 14.50 15.75
CA ALA A 752 -8.46 13.14 15.59
C ALA A 752 -9.15 12.61 16.86
N LEU A 753 -8.89 13.21 18.04
CA LEU A 753 -9.67 12.93 19.24
C LEU A 753 -11.17 13.19 19.01
N ALA A 754 -11.51 14.30 18.34
CA ALA A 754 -12.91 14.58 18.01
C ALA A 754 -13.49 13.65 16.92
N LYS A 755 -12.62 13.04 16.11
CA LYS A 755 -13.03 12.22 14.97
C LYS A 755 -13.11 10.71 15.29
N MET A 756 -12.49 10.26 16.38
CA MET A 756 -12.29 8.83 16.67
C MET A 756 -12.79 8.37 18.05
N THR A 757 -13.48 9.21 18.77
CA THR A 757 -13.99 8.90 20.13
C THR A 757 -15.50 8.68 20.19
N ASN A 758 -16.15 8.37 19.07
CA ASN A 758 -17.59 8.13 18.97
C ASN A 758 -18.41 9.28 19.60
N GLY A 759 -17.95 10.52 19.38
CA GLY A 759 -18.65 11.70 19.90
C GLY A 759 -18.37 12.05 21.37
N ALA A 760 -17.50 11.32 22.05
CA ALA A 760 -17.12 11.67 23.44
C ALA A 760 -16.35 12.99 23.53
N VAL A 761 -15.51 13.29 22.54
CA VAL A 761 -14.73 14.53 22.43
C VAL A 761 -15.25 15.37 21.28
N SER A 762 -15.61 16.64 21.53
CA SER A 762 -15.99 17.60 20.49
C SER A 762 -14.77 18.41 20.01
N MET A 763 -14.88 19.02 18.82
CA MET A 763 -13.82 19.92 18.33
C MET A 763 -13.62 21.14 19.24
N GLY A 764 -14.69 21.59 19.92
CA GLY A 764 -14.57 22.64 20.96
C GLY A 764 -13.72 22.23 22.16
N MET A 765 -13.79 20.94 22.57
CA MET A 765 -12.88 20.40 23.60
C MET A 765 -11.44 20.33 23.09
N VAL A 766 -11.23 19.95 21.84
CA VAL A 766 -9.88 19.96 21.21
C VAL A 766 -9.31 21.37 21.21
N ASP A 767 -10.11 22.39 20.89
CA ASP A 767 -9.66 23.79 21.00
C ASP A 767 -9.23 24.17 22.42
N GLY A 768 -9.93 23.67 23.42
CA GLY A 768 -9.56 23.85 24.82
C GLY A 768 -8.20 23.23 25.15
N ILE A 769 -7.93 22.00 24.62
CA ILE A 769 -6.64 21.32 24.73
C ILE A 769 -5.53 22.11 24.01
N VAL A 770 -5.82 22.64 22.83
CA VAL A 770 -4.86 23.49 22.08
C VAL A 770 -4.54 24.77 22.87
N MET A 771 -5.55 25.44 23.43
CA MET A 771 -5.33 26.62 24.28
C MET A 771 -4.46 26.29 25.50
N GLU A 772 -4.70 25.15 26.11
CA GLU A 772 -3.91 24.65 27.24
C GLU A 772 -2.45 24.42 26.79
N ALA A 773 -2.23 23.74 25.67
CA ALA A 773 -0.90 23.51 25.09
C ALA A 773 -0.19 24.82 24.68
N GLN A 774 -0.93 25.87 24.32
CA GLN A 774 -0.39 27.24 24.07
C GLN A 774 0.00 28.02 25.33
N GLY A 775 -0.36 27.50 26.52
CA GLY A 775 -0.04 28.13 27.82
C GLY A 775 -1.21 28.83 28.51
N PHE A 776 -2.43 28.80 27.95
CA PHE A 776 -3.65 29.33 28.56
C PHE A 776 -4.34 28.27 29.42
N TRP A 777 -3.64 27.73 30.41
CA TRP A 777 -4.01 26.49 31.09
C TRP A 777 -5.41 26.51 31.71
N ILE A 778 -5.71 27.55 32.54
CA ILE A 778 -7.00 27.63 33.23
C ILE A 778 -8.13 27.83 32.23
N ILE A 779 -7.95 28.71 31.24
CA ILE A 779 -8.97 29.01 30.23
C ILE A 779 -9.21 27.77 29.35
N GLY A 780 -8.14 27.09 28.97
CA GLY A 780 -8.22 25.84 28.20
C GLY A 780 -8.97 24.76 28.95
N LEU A 781 -8.66 24.49 30.21
CA LEU A 781 -9.36 23.50 31.01
C LEU A 781 -10.85 23.86 31.23
N LEU A 782 -11.15 25.15 31.52
CA LEU A 782 -12.53 25.61 31.63
C LEU A 782 -13.31 25.45 30.33
N ARG A 783 -12.67 25.70 29.17
CA ARG A 783 -13.26 25.47 27.87
C ARG A 783 -13.52 23.98 27.63
N VAL A 784 -12.58 23.08 27.92
CA VAL A 784 -12.77 21.62 27.83
C VAL A 784 -13.99 21.20 28.67
N ALA A 785 -14.08 21.63 29.93
CA ALA A 785 -15.19 21.26 30.81
C ALA A 785 -16.55 21.81 30.29
N TYR A 786 -16.59 23.07 29.85
CA TYR A 786 -17.80 23.66 29.28
C TYR A 786 -18.25 22.93 28.00
N GLU A 787 -17.35 22.72 27.07
CA GLU A 787 -17.65 22.05 25.81
C GLU A 787 -18.01 20.57 26.01
N ALA A 788 -17.46 19.89 27.04
CA ALA A 788 -17.84 18.51 27.38
C ALA A 788 -19.31 18.43 27.80
N ILE A 789 -19.75 19.33 28.73
CA ILE A 789 -21.17 19.37 29.19
C ILE A 789 -22.07 19.71 28.00
N LYS A 790 -21.71 20.72 27.23
CA LYS A 790 -22.45 21.16 26.04
C LYS A 790 -22.58 20.02 25.02
N ASN A 791 -21.49 19.29 24.75
CA ASN A 791 -21.48 18.19 23.79
C ASN A 791 -22.45 17.07 24.20
N VAL A 792 -22.44 16.65 25.46
CA VAL A 792 -23.38 15.62 25.97
C VAL A 792 -24.84 16.03 25.76
N ILE A 793 -25.19 17.30 26.13
CA ILE A 793 -26.52 17.80 25.94
C ILE A 793 -26.94 17.85 24.47
N LEU A 794 -26.09 18.40 23.62
CA LEU A 794 -26.38 18.56 22.20
C LEU A 794 -26.43 17.23 21.46
N ASN A 795 -25.60 16.25 21.82
CA ASN A 795 -25.65 14.92 21.23
C ASN A 795 -26.97 14.21 21.60
N ALA A 796 -27.39 14.27 22.87
CA ALA A 796 -28.69 13.70 23.29
C ALA A 796 -29.90 14.36 22.61
N GLN A 797 -29.82 15.65 22.32
CA GLN A 797 -30.86 16.36 21.55
C GLN A 797 -30.86 15.98 20.07
N LEU A 798 -29.68 15.85 19.49
CA LEU A 798 -29.53 15.46 18.08
C LEU A 798 -30.09 14.07 17.81
N GLU A 799 -29.72 13.07 18.62
CA GLU A 799 -30.21 11.70 18.47
C GLU A 799 -31.76 11.63 18.55
N LYS A 800 -32.37 12.39 19.48
CA LYS A 800 -33.82 12.48 19.54
C LYS A 800 -34.44 13.03 18.24
N ARG A 801 -33.85 14.06 17.65
CA ARG A 801 -34.35 14.66 16.41
C ARG A 801 -34.19 13.74 15.21
N LEU A 802 -33.06 13.07 15.08
CA LEU A 802 -32.79 12.14 13.97
C LEU A 802 -33.79 10.98 13.93
N HIS A 803 -34.26 10.50 15.10
CA HIS A 803 -35.22 9.39 15.20
C HIS A 803 -36.70 9.83 15.29
N GLN A 804 -37.00 11.13 15.42
CA GLN A 804 -38.36 11.65 15.45
C GLN A 804 -38.89 12.16 14.11
N GLY A 805 -38.09 12.22 13.08
CA GLY A 805 -38.42 12.65 11.72
C GLY A 805 -38.52 11.46 10.77
#